data_7dc4125591e3f983c13492ae07f0b8cc
#
_entry.id   7dc4125591e3f983c13492ae07f0b8cc
#
_cell.length_a   1.000
_cell.length_b   1.000
_cell.length_c   1.000
_cell.angle_alpha   90.00
_cell.angle_beta   90.00
_cell.angle_gamma   90.00
#
_symmetry.space_group_name_H-M   'P 1'
#
loop_
_entity.id
_entity.type
_entity.pdbx_description
1 polymer ?
#
loop_
_entity_poly.entity_id
_entity_poly.type
_entity_poly.pdbx_seq_one_letter_code
_entity_poly.pdbx_strand_id
1 'polypeptide(L)'
;MLRVVRPAALALGLLFATAAPALGASGTAPGAPGDAPNWAPANKDGFGTATAQESKVWHTLSNGEMTEVYYPDLGTPSVRDLQFIVSDGSTFAERETDATDHVTELADGKSLTYRQVNTAKSGEYRITKTYAEDPARNALLIDVKFESLKGKALSLYVLYDPSLANDGSNDSGSTSGATLLASDAKAASALTASPDFTATSNGYLGSSDGWTDLRNDFTLDGTYADAPSGNVVQTGKTALTGLPGSQNLVLALGFGGTTGDAGDAATGALAGGFDAVASAYADGWHGYLAGLNPEPASAAAYGPTYDVSAMALAAHEDKTFRGAYVASPTMPWAWGGGTGLENPSGAYHLVWARDLYEIATALIADGDRAGADRALTYLFDTQQKADGSFPQNSLVDGTPHWTNLQLDEVADPIILAWQLGRTGADDWSHVKKAADFLIGFPGAPFTPQERWENQSGYSPATIAAEVAGLICAADIARRNGDTASAARYERTADDWQKRIDNWTATNNGPYGPKPYYLRLTKDGKPNKGTTYDIGDSGPTGVDQRKVVDPSFLELVRLGVEPANDATVRNSVAVVDQVLSAGRPDGSTFWHRFTFDGYGERKDGSPWDIGLPTNPTEDWANNTTIGRDWPIFGGERGEYELSLGNANSARTRLGQMASAANDGYLLPEQVWGADFPPGGSPGFPVGKGTLSATPLAWSHAQFVRLAWSLDAGHPVERPSIVACRYAHTGKGPCTG
;
A
#
# COMPACT_ATOMS: atom_id res chain seq x y z
N MET A 1 26.73 36.50 82.05
CA MET A 1 26.44 35.06 81.87
C MET A 1 25.86 34.87 80.50
N LEU A 2 26.72 34.51 79.53
CA LEU A 2 26.32 34.21 78.17
C LEU A 2 25.95 32.75 78.05
N ARG A 3 24.76 32.47 77.60
CA ARG A 3 24.40 31.07 77.17
C ARG A 3 24.63 30.94 75.68
N VAL A 4 25.53 30.02 75.33
CA VAL A 4 25.82 29.62 73.97
C VAL A 4 24.77 28.58 73.56
N VAL A 5 24.01 28.87 72.50
CA VAL A 5 23.11 27.92 71.82
C VAL A 5 23.89 27.27 70.67
N ARG A 6 24.01 25.96 70.69
CA ARG A 6 24.56 25.16 69.55
C ARG A 6 23.44 24.81 68.57
N PRO A 7 23.66 24.94 67.25
CA PRO A 7 22.68 24.41 66.29
C PRO A 7 22.89 22.93 66.07
N ALA A 8 21.77 22.19 66.07
CA ALA A 8 21.73 20.78 65.65
C ALA A 8 21.75 20.68 64.11
N ALA A 9 22.74 19.98 63.58
CA ALA A 9 22.79 19.65 62.15
C ALA A 9 21.86 18.44 61.86
N LEU A 10 20.85 18.71 61.02
CA LEU A 10 19.98 17.64 60.46
C LEU A 10 20.75 17.04 59.27
N ALA A 11 21.20 15.79 59.39
CA ALA A 11 21.77 15.01 58.27
C ALA A 11 20.60 14.44 57.46
N LEU A 12 20.40 15.00 56.24
CA LEU A 12 19.50 14.48 55.24
C LEU A 12 20.24 13.32 54.53
N GLY A 13 19.85 12.07 54.87
CA GLY A 13 20.38 10.89 54.17
C GLY A 13 19.72 10.79 52.80
N LEU A 14 20.50 11.09 51.74
CA LEU A 14 20.15 10.68 50.37
C LEU A 14 20.27 9.14 50.30
N LEU A 15 19.14 8.45 50.22
CA LEU A 15 19.11 7.08 49.72
C LEU A 15 19.40 7.08 48.23
N PHE A 16 20.62 6.79 47.84
CA PHE A 16 20.90 6.34 46.47
C PHE A 16 20.33 4.94 46.33
N ALA A 17 19.23 4.82 45.58
CA ALA A 17 18.80 3.53 45.06
C ALA A 17 19.89 3.07 44.08
N THR A 18 20.73 2.14 44.49
CA THR A 18 21.63 1.44 43.58
C THR A 18 20.73 0.59 42.65
N ALA A 19 20.63 0.99 41.38
CA ALA A 19 20.11 0.11 40.35
C ALA A 19 20.91 -1.21 40.39
N ALA A 20 20.21 -2.33 40.52
CA ALA A 20 20.82 -3.63 40.37
C ALA A 20 21.46 -3.68 38.97
N PRO A 21 22.69 -4.19 38.83
CA PRO A 21 23.26 -4.36 37.50
C PRO A 21 22.34 -5.29 36.70
N ALA A 22 22.05 -4.88 35.44
CA ALA A 22 21.40 -5.76 34.50
C ALA A 22 22.13 -7.10 34.47
N LEU A 23 21.41 -8.22 34.50
CA LEU A 23 21.98 -9.53 34.27
C LEU A 23 22.55 -9.50 32.84
N GLY A 24 23.89 -9.41 32.77
CA GLY A 24 24.58 -9.29 31.48
C GLY A 24 24.39 -10.58 30.68
N ALA A 25 23.81 -10.47 29.50
CA ALA A 25 23.78 -11.54 28.52
C ALA A 25 25.22 -12.08 28.30
N SER A 26 25.39 -13.37 28.16
CA SER A 26 26.70 -13.99 28.03
C SER A 26 26.76 -15.04 26.93
N GLY A 27 27.83 -14.98 26.12
CA GLY A 27 28.06 -15.93 25.04
C GLY A 27 27.24 -15.67 23.79
N THR A 28 27.52 -16.45 22.77
CA THR A 28 26.87 -16.40 21.46
C THR A 28 25.64 -17.31 21.44
N ALA A 29 24.58 -16.87 20.82
CA ALA A 29 23.33 -17.63 20.67
C ALA A 29 23.56 -18.95 19.93
N PRO A 30 22.98 -20.08 20.38
CA PRO A 30 22.99 -21.31 19.62
C PRO A 30 21.91 -21.34 18.57
N GLY A 31 22.03 -22.19 17.55
CA GLY A 31 20.97 -22.54 16.61
C GLY A 31 20.92 -21.68 15.35
N ALA A 32 22.07 -21.05 15.00
CA ALA A 32 22.19 -20.38 13.70
C ALA A 32 21.91 -21.36 12.54
N PRO A 33 21.31 -20.88 11.44
CA PRO A 33 20.86 -19.51 11.17
C PRO A 33 19.44 -19.19 11.70
N GLY A 34 18.77 -20.09 12.39
CA GLY A 34 17.37 -19.99 12.76
C GLY A 34 16.41 -20.44 11.65
N ASP A 35 15.12 -20.27 11.87
CA ASP A 35 14.09 -20.53 10.86
C ASP A 35 14.17 -19.49 9.72
N ALA A 36 13.67 -19.87 8.53
CA ALA A 36 13.65 -18.96 7.38
C ALA A 36 12.82 -17.71 7.68
N PRO A 37 13.26 -16.52 7.23
CA PRO A 37 12.49 -15.30 7.38
C PRO A 37 11.21 -15.35 6.55
N ASN A 38 10.19 -14.56 6.95
CA ASN A 38 8.94 -14.43 6.24
C ASN A 38 8.41 -12.98 6.33
N TRP A 39 7.48 -12.65 5.47
CA TRP A 39 6.79 -11.36 5.48
C TRP A 39 5.64 -11.33 6.48
N ALA A 40 5.32 -10.13 6.97
CA ALA A 40 4.10 -9.91 7.74
C ALA A 40 2.87 -9.84 6.82
N PRO A 41 1.65 -9.99 7.37
CA PRO A 41 0.42 -9.88 6.60
C PRO A 41 0.29 -8.53 5.86
N ALA A 42 -0.18 -8.56 4.61
CA ALA A 42 -0.28 -7.38 3.76
C ALA A 42 -1.48 -6.46 4.08
N ASN A 43 -2.47 -6.94 4.81
CA ASN A 43 -3.61 -6.14 5.25
C ASN A 43 -3.24 -5.28 6.47
N LYS A 44 -2.60 -4.13 6.19
CA LYS A 44 -2.15 -3.22 7.25
C LYS A 44 -3.31 -2.44 7.85
N ASP A 45 -3.21 -2.18 9.15
CA ASP A 45 -4.16 -1.35 9.91
C ASP A 45 -3.65 0.09 10.07
N GLY A 46 -2.38 0.34 9.80
CA GLY A 46 -1.74 1.64 9.83
C GLY A 46 -0.53 1.70 8.89
N PHE A 47 -0.26 2.88 8.36
CA PHE A 47 0.89 3.19 7.53
C PHE A 47 1.31 4.62 7.78
N GLY A 48 2.54 4.86 8.19
CA GLY A 48 3.03 6.17 8.57
C GLY A 48 4.46 6.46 8.13
N THR A 49 4.75 7.74 8.00
CA THR A 49 6.09 8.30 7.79
C THR A 49 6.05 9.79 8.13
N ALA A 50 7.17 10.39 8.52
CA ALA A 50 7.25 11.86 8.65
C ALA A 50 7.22 12.53 7.27
N THR A 51 6.66 13.74 7.16
CA THR A 51 6.67 14.51 5.90
C THR A 51 8.07 15.06 5.56
N ALA A 52 8.96 15.16 6.54
CA ALA A 52 10.32 15.66 6.38
C ALA A 52 11.20 14.69 5.58
N GLN A 53 12.09 15.25 4.73
CA GLN A 53 12.98 14.48 3.87
C GLN A 53 14.17 13.86 4.63
N GLU A 54 14.48 14.40 5.80
CA GLU A 54 15.55 13.95 6.68
C GLU A 54 15.26 12.58 7.29
N SER A 55 13.98 12.29 7.56
CA SER A 55 13.53 11.00 8.06
C SER A 55 13.18 10.07 6.90
N LYS A 56 14.00 9.07 6.68
CA LYS A 56 13.80 8.04 5.64
C LYS A 56 13.25 6.73 6.21
N VAL A 57 12.28 6.88 7.12
CA VAL A 57 11.64 5.75 7.79
C VAL A 57 10.15 5.76 7.46
N TRP A 58 9.59 4.59 7.13
CA TRP A 58 8.17 4.33 7.02
C TRP A 58 7.84 3.11 7.88
N HIS A 59 6.73 3.15 8.59
CA HIS A 59 6.28 1.99 9.36
C HIS A 59 4.89 1.53 8.94
N THR A 60 4.63 0.26 9.13
CA THR A 60 3.32 -0.35 8.95
C THR A 60 2.86 -1.02 10.23
N LEU A 61 1.55 -1.11 10.41
CA LEU A 61 0.91 -1.77 11.56
C LEU A 61 -0.06 -2.83 11.04
N SER A 62 -0.12 -3.97 11.69
CA SER A 62 -1.09 -5.03 11.40
C SER A 62 -1.28 -5.91 12.62
N ASN A 63 -2.49 -6.43 12.80
CA ASN A 63 -2.75 -7.48 13.80
C ASN A 63 -2.24 -7.16 15.21
N GLY A 64 -2.30 -5.88 15.61
CA GLY A 64 -1.87 -5.41 16.92
C GLY A 64 -0.36 -5.25 17.11
N GLU A 65 0.46 -5.46 16.09
CA GLU A 65 1.92 -5.26 16.13
C GLU A 65 2.39 -4.20 15.13
N MET A 66 3.62 -3.71 15.29
CA MET A 66 4.34 -3.01 14.23
C MET A 66 4.93 -4.08 13.32
N THR A 67 4.68 -3.93 12.02
CA THR A 67 5.14 -4.84 10.99
C THR A 67 6.29 -4.22 10.18
N GLU A 68 6.37 -4.46 8.88
CA GLU A 68 7.50 -3.96 8.11
C GLU A 68 7.78 -2.48 8.35
N VAL A 69 9.03 -2.16 8.65
CA VAL A 69 9.58 -0.82 8.65
C VAL A 69 10.57 -0.71 7.51
N TYR A 70 10.42 0.31 6.69
CA TYR A 70 11.24 0.55 5.50
C TYR A 70 12.35 1.55 5.81
N TYR A 71 13.58 1.25 5.37
CA TYR A 71 14.76 2.10 5.46
C TYR A 71 15.85 1.58 4.50
N PRO A 72 16.61 2.38 3.75
CA PRO A 72 16.60 3.86 3.67
C PRO A 72 15.66 4.41 2.59
N ASP A 73 14.89 3.55 1.96
CA ASP A 73 13.90 3.88 0.94
C ASP A 73 12.69 2.96 1.06
N LEU A 74 11.59 3.34 0.41
CA LEU A 74 10.32 2.64 0.51
C LEU A 74 10.30 1.30 -0.26
N GLY A 75 11.34 1.02 -1.04
CA GLY A 75 11.57 -0.29 -1.67
C GLY A 75 12.31 -1.28 -0.78
N THR A 76 12.82 -0.87 0.39
CA THR A 76 13.73 -1.68 1.23
C THR A 76 13.16 -1.88 2.64
N PRO A 77 12.33 -2.91 2.86
CA PRO A 77 11.93 -3.29 4.22
C PRO A 77 13.16 -3.74 5.01
N SER A 78 13.26 -3.30 6.27
CA SER A 78 14.40 -3.52 7.16
C SER A 78 14.00 -4.04 8.54
N VAL A 79 12.71 -4.29 8.76
CA VAL A 79 12.15 -4.92 9.95
C VAL A 79 11.03 -5.86 9.50
N ARG A 80 10.98 -7.06 10.10
CA ARG A 80 9.85 -7.97 9.93
C ARG A 80 8.72 -7.60 10.89
N ASP A 81 9.00 -7.53 12.21
CA ASP A 81 8.05 -7.05 13.22
C ASP A 81 8.73 -6.57 14.51
N LEU A 82 7.95 -5.83 15.29
CA LEU A 82 8.18 -5.55 16.69
C LEU A 82 6.87 -5.74 17.46
N GLN A 83 6.88 -6.70 18.39
CA GLN A 83 5.71 -7.06 19.19
C GLN A 83 6.07 -7.20 20.67
N PHE A 84 5.06 -7.36 21.52
CA PHE A 84 5.25 -7.53 22.95
C PHE A 84 4.85 -8.93 23.41
N ILE A 85 5.56 -9.40 24.43
CA ILE A 85 5.25 -10.62 25.17
C ILE A 85 4.95 -10.23 26.62
N VAL A 86 3.89 -10.79 27.16
CA VAL A 86 3.51 -10.62 28.58
C VAL A 86 3.57 -11.95 29.29
N SER A 87 4.22 -12.00 30.47
CA SER A 87 4.34 -13.20 31.29
C SER A 87 4.11 -12.88 32.77
N ASP A 88 3.53 -13.85 33.51
CA ASP A 88 3.45 -13.79 34.98
C ASP A 88 4.63 -14.53 35.65
N GLY A 89 5.55 -15.07 34.87
CA GLY A 89 6.75 -15.79 35.30
C GLY A 89 6.50 -17.20 35.86
N SER A 90 5.28 -17.75 35.70
CA SER A 90 4.93 -19.03 36.33
C SER A 90 3.84 -19.86 35.66
N THR A 91 2.86 -19.23 35.00
CA THR A 91 1.67 -19.93 34.47
C THR A 91 1.39 -19.61 33.01
N PHE A 92 1.83 -18.45 32.51
CA PHE A 92 1.65 -18.10 31.11
C PHE A 92 2.74 -17.15 30.60
N ALA A 93 3.00 -17.26 29.31
CA ALA A 93 3.62 -16.25 28.47
C ALA A 93 2.77 -16.14 27.19
N GLU A 94 2.42 -14.91 26.79
CA GLU A 94 1.52 -14.63 25.68
C GLU A 94 2.10 -13.55 24.78
N ARG A 95 2.10 -13.78 23.45
CA ARG A 95 2.38 -12.72 22.47
C ARG A 95 1.12 -11.90 22.24
N GLU A 96 1.26 -10.58 22.07
CA GLU A 96 0.13 -9.69 21.84
C GLU A 96 -0.64 -10.05 20.56
N THR A 97 0.04 -10.46 19.50
CA THR A 97 -0.58 -10.86 18.23
C THR A 97 -1.56 -12.02 18.36
N ASP A 98 -1.27 -13.00 19.22
CA ASP A 98 -2.07 -14.22 19.37
C ASP A 98 -3.15 -14.07 20.44
N ALA A 99 -2.82 -13.34 21.52
CA ALA A 99 -3.55 -13.39 22.77
C ALA A 99 -4.43 -12.17 23.05
N THR A 100 -4.42 -11.15 22.16
CA THR A 100 -5.21 -9.93 22.40
C THR A 100 -6.30 -9.71 21.35
N ASP A 101 -7.33 -9.00 21.76
CA ASP A 101 -8.19 -8.25 20.85
C ASP A 101 -7.53 -6.87 20.66
N HIS A 102 -7.40 -6.43 19.42
CA HIS A 102 -6.69 -5.20 19.08
C HIS A 102 -7.57 -4.26 18.27
N VAL A 103 -7.33 -2.97 18.47
CA VAL A 103 -7.95 -1.86 17.72
C VAL A 103 -6.84 -0.91 17.32
N THR A 104 -6.82 -0.50 16.05
CA THR A 104 -5.95 0.57 15.56
C THR A 104 -6.80 1.81 15.30
N GLU A 105 -6.40 2.96 15.84
CA GLU A 105 -7.11 4.23 15.69
C GLU A 105 -6.13 5.37 15.40
N LEU A 106 -6.61 6.46 14.82
CA LEU A 106 -5.83 7.69 14.73
C LEU A 106 -5.82 8.40 16.09
N ALA A 107 -4.65 8.66 16.62
CA ALA A 107 -4.48 9.48 17.83
C ALA A 107 -4.75 10.97 17.55
N ASP A 108 -4.56 11.38 16.30
CA ASP A 108 -4.86 12.71 15.76
C ASP A 108 -5.48 12.53 14.35
N GLY A 109 -6.69 13.01 14.16
CA GLY A 109 -7.45 12.83 12.92
C GLY A 109 -6.88 13.56 11.68
N LYS A 110 -5.83 14.36 11.83
CA LYS A 110 -5.17 15.13 10.75
C LYS A 110 -3.70 14.76 10.58
N SER A 111 -3.28 13.62 11.16
CA SER A 111 -1.94 13.07 10.97
C SER A 111 -1.98 11.54 10.90
N LEU A 112 -0.91 10.91 10.40
CA LEU A 112 -0.76 9.46 10.41
C LEU A 112 -0.19 8.97 11.75
N THR A 113 -0.56 9.63 12.86
CA THR A 113 -0.23 9.20 14.22
C THR A 113 -1.19 8.11 14.65
N TYR A 114 -0.77 6.87 14.54
CA TYR A 114 -1.59 5.72 14.92
C TYR A 114 -1.41 5.35 16.38
N ARG A 115 -2.51 4.84 16.96
CA ARG A 115 -2.53 4.21 18.27
C ARG A 115 -3.10 2.81 18.16
N GLN A 116 -2.40 1.82 18.69
CA GLN A 116 -2.91 0.46 18.85
C GLN A 116 -3.27 0.22 20.32
N VAL A 117 -4.42 -0.39 20.56
CA VAL A 117 -4.90 -0.80 21.89
C VAL A 117 -5.10 -2.31 21.87
N ASN A 118 -4.23 -3.03 22.54
CA ASN A 118 -4.25 -4.49 22.63
C ASN A 118 -4.71 -4.91 24.03
N THR A 119 -5.90 -5.50 24.11
CA THR A 119 -6.47 -6.00 25.35
C THR A 119 -6.44 -7.52 25.36
N ALA A 120 -5.79 -8.10 26.37
CA ALA A 120 -5.70 -9.55 26.50
C ALA A 120 -7.10 -10.21 26.51
N LYS A 121 -7.29 -11.25 25.68
CA LYS A 121 -8.52 -12.07 25.66
C LYS A 121 -8.78 -12.72 27.03
N SER A 122 -7.71 -12.97 27.80
CA SER A 122 -7.78 -13.42 29.20
C SER A 122 -8.26 -12.34 30.18
N GLY A 123 -8.23 -11.05 29.77
CA GLY A 123 -8.53 -9.90 30.63
C GLY A 123 -7.43 -9.60 31.67
N GLU A 124 -6.21 -10.14 31.52
CA GLU A 124 -5.12 -9.94 32.48
C GLU A 124 -4.42 -8.60 32.31
N TYR A 125 -4.28 -8.10 31.06
CA TYR A 125 -3.51 -6.90 30.76
C TYR A 125 -4.05 -6.11 29.57
N ARG A 126 -3.53 -4.88 29.43
CA ARG A 126 -3.69 -4.03 28.23
C ARG A 126 -2.38 -3.36 27.92
N ILE A 127 -2.05 -3.33 26.60
CA ILE A 127 -0.94 -2.57 26.04
C ILE A 127 -1.52 -1.53 25.10
N THR A 128 -1.13 -0.26 25.27
CA THR A 128 -1.47 0.83 24.35
C THR A 128 -0.17 1.36 23.77
N LYS A 129 -0.09 1.48 22.45
CA LYS A 129 1.11 1.94 21.72
C LYS A 129 0.76 3.11 20.80
N THR A 130 1.53 4.19 20.84
CA THR A 130 1.38 5.32 19.92
C THR A 130 2.69 5.51 19.17
N TYR A 131 2.62 5.68 17.86
CA TYR A 131 3.78 5.68 16.95
C TYR A 131 4.00 7.07 16.36
N ALA A 132 5.26 7.50 16.29
CA ALA A 132 5.68 8.72 15.60
C ALA A 132 7.13 8.63 15.14
N GLU A 133 7.39 8.89 13.85
CA GLU A 133 8.76 9.05 13.36
C GLU A 133 9.34 10.42 13.74
N ASP A 134 10.64 10.45 14.05
CA ASP A 134 11.34 11.70 14.27
C ASP A 134 11.55 12.42 12.92
N PRO A 135 10.97 13.61 12.70
CA PRO A 135 11.16 14.33 11.44
C PRO A 135 12.61 14.74 11.13
N ALA A 136 13.47 14.79 12.15
CA ALA A 136 14.86 15.21 12.01
C ALA A 136 15.86 14.05 11.91
N ARG A 137 15.42 12.80 12.09
CA ARG A 137 16.30 11.61 12.17
C ARG A 137 15.64 10.39 11.55
N ASN A 138 16.46 9.40 11.19
CA ASN A 138 15.99 8.09 10.78
C ASN A 138 15.62 7.25 12.02
N ALA A 139 14.57 7.65 12.72
CA ALA A 139 14.13 6.97 13.93
C ALA A 139 12.61 7.02 14.09
N LEU A 140 12.07 5.93 14.65
CA LEU A 140 10.68 5.77 15.06
C LEU A 140 10.61 5.67 16.58
N LEU A 141 9.70 6.43 17.20
CA LEU A 141 9.41 6.34 18.62
C LEU A 141 8.06 5.64 18.83
N ILE A 142 7.99 4.84 19.90
CA ILE A 142 6.77 4.15 20.33
C ILE A 142 6.54 4.48 21.79
N ASP A 143 5.48 5.26 22.09
CA ASP A 143 5.02 5.45 23.48
C ASP A 143 4.15 4.26 23.89
N VAL A 144 4.58 3.54 24.90
CA VAL A 144 3.97 2.29 25.37
C VAL A 144 3.41 2.49 26.77
N LYS A 145 2.12 2.27 26.91
CA LYS A 145 1.43 2.23 28.21
C LYS A 145 1.05 0.77 28.52
N PHE A 146 1.49 0.28 29.68
CA PHE A 146 1.20 -1.08 30.12
C PHE A 146 0.38 -1.09 31.40
N GLU A 147 -0.70 -1.88 31.41
CA GLU A 147 -1.68 -1.96 32.52
C GLU A 147 -1.94 -3.43 32.88
N SER A 148 -1.78 -3.79 34.17
CA SER A 148 -2.30 -5.03 34.71
C SER A 148 -3.76 -4.82 35.14
N LEU A 149 -4.70 -5.51 34.51
CA LEU A 149 -6.15 -5.32 34.74
C LEU A 149 -6.68 -6.09 35.94
N LYS A 150 -5.98 -7.14 36.39
CA LYS A 150 -6.35 -7.97 37.55
C LYS A 150 -5.49 -7.76 38.78
N GLY A 151 -4.58 -6.77 38.75
CA GLY A 151 -3.79 -6.38 39.91
C GLY A 151 -2.64 -7.35 40.24
N LYS A 152 -2.17 -8.16 39.24
CA LYS A 152 -0.96 -8.97 39.36
C LYS A 152 0.22 -8.22 38.78
N ALA A 153 1.41 -8.37 39.35
CA ALA A 153 2.63 -7.93 38.67
C ALA A 153 2.93 -8.87 37.48
N LEU A 154 3.15 -8.30 36.30
CA LEU A 154 3.44 -9.01 35.06
C LEU A 154 4.78 -8.50 34.52
N SER A 155 5.48 -9.32 33.77
CA SER A 155 6.67 -8.90 33.02
C SER A 155 6.28 -8.57 31.59
N LEU A 156 6.78 -7.43 31.07
CA LEU A 156 6.61 -7.02 29.70
C LEU A 156 7.94 -7.12 28.96
N TYR A 157 7.96 -7.82 27.85
CA TYR A 157 9.10 -7.99 26.98
C TYR A 157 8.81 -7.43 25.60
N VAL A 158 9.83 -6.84 24.97
CA VAL A 158 9.82 -6.47 23.54
C VAL A 158 10.48 -7.63 22.80
N LEU A 159 9.84 -8.09 21.73
CA LEU A 159 10.41 -9.01 20.75
C LEU A 159 10.59 -8.23 19.45
N TYR A 160 11.82 -8.14 18.96
CA TYR A 160 12.19 -7.36 17.78
C TYR A 160 12.87 -8.25 16.75
N ASP A 161 12.31 -8.35 15.58
CA ASP A 161 12.79 -9.15 14.44
C ASP A 161 13.28 -8.19 13.34
N PRO A 162 14.58 -7.82 13.32
CA PRO A 162 15.17 -7.11 12.22
C PRO A 162 15.18 -8.00 10.98
N SER A 163 15.07 -7.38 9.81
CA SER A 163 15.16 -8.03 8.49
C SER A 163 15.83 -7.03 7.54
N LEU A 164 17.08 -6.69 7.90
CA LEU A 164 17.78 -5.56 7.32
C LEU A 164 17.99 -5.74 5.81
N ALA A 165 17.86 -4.65 5.07
CA ALA A 165 18.08 -4.61 3.62
C ALA A 165 17.23 -5.62 2.82
N ASN A 166 16.05 -5.97 3.34
CA ASN A 166 15.13 -6.96 2.73
C ASN A 166 15.71 -8.38 2.70
N ASP A 167 16.55 -8.72 3.68
CA ASP A 167 17.20 -10.04 3.79
C ASP A 167 17.37 -10.43 5.26
N GLY A 168 16.40 -11.04 5.89
CA GLY A 168 16.48 -11.50 7.27
C GLY A 168 17.39 -12.71 7.50
N SER A 169 18.17 -13.18 6.51
CA SER A 169 18.97 -14.39 6.62
C SER A 169 20.40 -14.16 7.09
N ASN A 170 20.90 -12.92 7.01
CA ASN A 170 22.31 -12.58 7.24
C ASN A 170 22.54 -11.55 8.34
N ASP A 171 21.52 -11.21 9.09
CA ASP A 171 21.60 -10.23 10.15
C ASP A 171 22.49 -10.70 11.30
N SER A 172 23.15 -9.76 11.96
CA SER A 172 23.91 -9.98 13.17
C SER A 172 23.36 -9.13 14.29
N GLY A 173 23.02 -9.76 15.43
CA GLY A 173 22.53 -9.10 16.62
C GLY A 173 23.57 -9.00 17.71
N SER A 174 23.57 -7.89 18.46
CA SER A 174 24.42 -7.69 19.64
C SER A 174 23.80 -6.72 20.63
N THR A 175 24.35 -6.63 21.84
CA THR A 175 23.89 -5.69 22.87
C THR A 175 25.04 -4.78 23.29
N SER A 176 24.77 -3.47 23.36
CA SER A 176 25.69 -2.47 23.92
C SER A 176 25.00 -1.67 25.04
N GLY A 177 25.43 -1.89 26.28
CA GLY A 177 24.70 -1.35 27.44
C GLY A 177 23.31 -1.98 27.55
N ALA A 178 22.26 -1.16 27.41
CA ALA A 178 20.86 -1.59 27.35
C ALA A 178 20.27 -1.49 25.94
N THR A 179 21.07 -1.20 24.91
CA THR A 179 20.62 -1.04 23.51
C THR A 179 20.85 -2.32 22.74
N LEU A 180 19.83 -2.81 22.05
CA LEU A 180 19.87 -3.89 21.09
C LEU A 180 20.33 -3.33 19.74
N LEU A 181 21.36 -3.93 19.14
CA LEU A 181 21.94 -3.52 17.87
C LEU A 181 21.83 -4.66 16.86
N ALA A 182 21.32 -4.38 15.68
CA ALA A 182 21.35 -5.30 14.56
C ALA A 182 22.08 -4.68 13.36
N SER A 183 22.75 -5.51 12.56
CA SER A 183 23.45 -5.05 11.36
C SER A 183 23.58 -6.14 10.32
N ASP A 184 23.53 -5.71 9.06
CA ASP A 184 23.97 -6.47 7.89
C ASP A 184 25.08 -5.71 7.15
N ALA A 185 25.36 -6.09 5.89
CA ALA A 185 26.38 -5.43 5.08
C ALA A 185 25.94 -4.04 4.56
N LYS A 186 24.66 -3.68 4.60
CA LYS A 186 24.09 -2.48 3.96
C LYS A 186 23.45 -1.52 4.95
N ALA A 187 22.88 -2.01 6.04
CA ALA A 187 22.12 -1.24 7.00
C ALA A 187 22.35 -1.72 8.43
N ALA A 188 22.01 -0.88 9.39
CA ALA A 188 21.98 -1.23 10.80
C ALA A 188 20.76 -0.60 11.48
N SER A 189 20.31 -1.26 12.56
CA SER A 189 19.29 -0.73 13.46
C SER A 189 19.74 -0.76 14.92
N ALA A 190 19.12 0.10 15.74
CA ALA A 190 19.32 0.15 17.18
C ALA A 190 17.99 0.36 17.88
N LEU A 191 17.65 -0.53 18.81
CA LEU A 191 16.46 -0.42 19.63
C LEU A 191 16.86 -0.13 21.08
N THR A 192 16.41 1.01 21.62
CA THR A 192 16.62 1.43 23.00
C THR A 192 15.31 1.82 23.67
N ALA A 193 15.31 1.91 24.99
CA ALA A 193 14.11 2.20 25.78
C ALA A 193 14.38 3.25 26.88
N SER A 194 13.36 3.96 27.30
CA SER A 194 13.39 4.79 28.50
C SER A 194 12.13 4.55 29.35
N PRO A 195 12.24 3.95 30.56
CA PRO A 195 13.49 3.49 31.19
C PRO A 195 14.16 2.32 30.45
N ASP A 196 15.47 2.15 30.69
CA ASP A 196 16.30 1.12 30.05
C ASP A 196 15.74 -0.30 30.23
N PHE A 197 16.06 -1.18 29.27
CA PHE A 197 15.82 -2.62 29.43
C PHE A 197 16.58 -3.18 30.64
N THR A 198 15.92 -4.01 31.42
CA THR A 198 16.50 -4.67 32.61
C THR A 198 17.25 -5.95 32.27
N ALA A 199 16.99 -6.56 31.12
CA ALA A 199 17.72 -7.65 30.52
C ALA A 199 17.56 -7.61 29.01
N THR A 200 18.54 -8.14 28.28
CA THR A 200 18.52 -8.25 26.80
C THR A 200 18.99 -9.64 26.38
N SER A 201 18.53 -10.09 25.22
CA SER A 201 19.01 -11.30 24.57
C SER A 201 19.01 -11.14 23.06
N ASN A 202 19.99 -11.73 22.39
CA ASN A 202 20.07 -11.87 20.94
C ASN A 202 19.95 -13.36 20.61
N GLY A 203 18.96 -13.73 19.78
CA GLY A 203 18.72 -15.13 19.44
C GLY A 203 18.42 -15.30 17.96
N TYR A 204 18.12 -16.52 17.57
CA TYR A 204 17.68 -16.87 16.22
C TYR A 204 16.24 -17.35 16.23
N LEU A 205 15.46 -16.92 15.25
CA LEU A 205 14.04 -17.26 15.12
C LEU A 205 13.81 -18.78 15.26
N GLY A 206 12.86 -19.15 16.12
CA GLY A 206 12.44 -20.52 16.36
C GLY A 206 13.46 -21.41 17.10
N SER A 207 14.62 -20.87 17.45
CA SER A 207 15.73 -21.63 18.04
C SER A 207 16.17 -21.12 19.41
N SER A 208 16.62 -19.89 19.49
CA SER A 208 17.15 -19.28 20.72
C SER A 208 16.59 -17.86 20.96
N ASP A 209 15.56 -17.46 20.24
CA ASP A 209 14.86 -16.20 20.46
C ASP A 209 14.10 -16.20 21.81
N GLY A 210 13.77 -15.01 22.28
CA GLY A 210 13.11 -14.86 23.58
C GLY A 210 11.70 -15.42 23.64
N TRP A 211 10.99 -15.56 22.52
CA TRP A 211 9.70 -16.25 22.52
C TRP A 211 9.87 -17.75 22.68
N THR A 212 10.86 -18.33 22.02
CA THR A 212 11.21 -19.75 22.17
C THR A 212 11.59 -20.08 23.60
N ASP A 213 12.29 -19.19 24.32
CA ASP A 213 12.61 -19.32 25.73
C ASP A 213 11.38 -19.16 26.62
N LEU A 214 10.69 -18.03 26.54
CA LEU A 214 9.55 -17.67 27.41
C LEU A 214 8.38 -18.65 27.32
N ARG A 215 8.11 -19.27 26.17
CA ARG A 215 7.04 -20.26 26.03
C ARG A 215 7.29 -21.59 26.75
N ASN A 216 8.56 -21.86 27.18
CA ASN A 216 8.92 -23.11 27.82
C ASN A 216 8.67 -23.07 29.33
N ASP A 217 9.05 -21.99 30.00
CA ASP A 217 8.96 -21.87 31.46
C ASP A 217 8.53 -20.50 31.98
N PHE A 218 8.10 -19.59 31.05
CA PHE A 218 7.53 -18.27 31.34
C PHE A 218 8.53 -17.22 31.83
N THR A 219 9.84 -17.53 31.80
CA THR A 219 10.94 -16.63 32.21
C THR A 219 11.94 -16.45 31.06
N LEU A 220 12.62 -15.29 31.00
CA LEU A 220 13.71 -15.06 30.06
C LEU A 220 15.00 -15.37 30.79
N ASP A 221 15.50 -16.62 30.69
CA ASP A 221 16.74 -17.05 31.32
C ASP A 221 17.83 -17.48 30.33
N GLY A 222 17.46 -17.85 29.10
CA GLY A 222 18.34 -17.99 27.96
C GLY A 222 18.75 -16.64 27.37
N THR A 223 19.78 -15.99 27.96
CA THR A 223 20.23 -14.66 27.50
C THR A 223 21.58 -14.72 26.80
N TYR A 224 21.65 -14.19 25.57
CA TYR A 224 22.85 -14.22 24.74
C TYR A 224 23.34 -12.81 24.40
N ALA A 225 24.65 -12.58 24.45
CA ALA A 225 25.25 -11.27 24.16
C ALA A 225 25.25 -10.95 22.68
N ASP A 226 25.37 -11.96 21.83
CA ASP A 226 25.42 -11.82 20.38
C ASP A 226 24.78 -13.01 19.64
N ALA A 227 24.36 -12.75 18.39
CA ALA A 227 23.87 -13.74 17.43
C ALA A 227 24.40 -13.36 16.04
N PRO A 228 25.56 -13.87 15.62
CA PRO A 228 26.17 -13.53 14.33
C PRO A 228 25.52 -14.29 13.17
N SER A 229 25.20 -13.57 12.09
CA SER A 229 24.76 -14.05 10.79
C SER A 229 23.64 -15.12 10.82
N GLY A 230 22.41 -14.65 10.74
CA GLY A 230 21.21 -15.50 10.65
C GLY A 230 19.92 -14.69 10.71
N ASN A 231 18.80 -15.37 10.85
CA ASN A 231 17.53 -14.76 11.14
C ASN A 231 17.46 -14.40 12.63
N VAL A 232 17.95 -13.21 12.94
CA VAL A 232 18.15 -12.73 14.31
C VAL A 232 16.83 -12.20 14.86
N VAL A 233 16.52 -12.58 16.10
CA VAL A 233 15.41 -12.00 16.87
C VAL A 233 15.95 -11.54 18.22
N GLN A 234 15.74 -10.26 18.52
CA GLN A 234 16.24 -9.61 19.72
C GLN A 234 15.12 -9.44 20.76
N THR A 235 15.46 -9.54 22.04
CA THR A 235 14.50 -9.46 23.14
C THR A 235 14.98 -8.49 24.20
N GLY A 236 14.11 -7.57 24.62
CA GLY A 236 14.34 -6.65 25.70
C GLY A 236 13.29 -6.82 26.82
N LYS A 237 13.73 -7.17 28.03
CA LYS A 237 12.86 -7.15 29.23
C LYS A 237 12.75 -5.72 29.73
N THR A 238 11.52 -5.19 29.80
CA THR A 238 11.28 -3.84 30.34
C THR A 238 11.27 -3.81 31.86
N ALA A 239 11.34 -2.62 32.44
CA ALA A 239 11.16 -2.41 33.87
C ALA A 239 9.68 -2.40 34.30
N LEU A 240 8.73 -2.48 33.35
CA LEU A 240 7.30 -2.36 33.64
C LEU A 240 6.72 -3.65 34.20
N THR A 241 5.87 -3.49 35.21
CA THR A 241 5.13 -4.59 35.84
C THR A 241 3.60 -4.43 35.72
N GLY A 242 3.16 -3.32 35.11
CA GLY A 242 1.74 -2.96 35.05
C GLY A 242 1.14 -2.53 36.40
N LEU A 243 1.93 -2.35 37.46
CA LEU A 243 1.54 -1.99 38.79
C LEU A 243 2.50 -0.96 39.45
N PRO A 244 1.97 -0.03 40.30
CA PRO A 244 0.56 0.25 40.51
C PRO A 244 -0.06 1.07 39.38
N GLY A 245 -1.26 0.69 38.93
CA GLY A 245 -1.93 1.38 37.80
C GLY A 245 -1.20 1.19 36.47
N SER A 246 -1.32 2.16 35.55
CA SER A 246 -0.57 2.14 34.29
C SER A 246 0.87 2.62 34.48
N GLN A 247 1.77 2.02 33.72
CA GLN A 247 3.18 2.40 33.63
C GLN A 247 3.54 2.65 32.16
N ASN A 248 4.45 3.59 31.91
CA ASN A 248 4.83 3.97 30.56
C ASN A 248 6.33 3.74 30.33
N LEU A 249 6.67 3.45 29.08
CA LEU A 249 8.02 3.54 28.55
C LEU A 249 7.96 4.11 27.13
N VAL A 250 9.07 4.65 26.67
CA VAL A 250 9.25 5.02 25.26
C VAL A 250 10.34 4.13 24.66
N LEU A 251 10.01 3.48 23.55
CA LEU A 251 10.99 2.81 22.69
C LEU A 251 11.44 3.77 21.60
N ALA A 252 12.71 3.69 21.22
CA ALA A 252 13.24 4.35 20.03
C ALA A 252 13.97 3.32 19.17
N LEU A 253 13.52 3.16 17.92
CA LEU A 253 14.13 2.34 16.89
C LEU A 253 14.79 3.27 15.87
N GLY A 254 16.12 3.29 15.85
CA GLY A 254 16.92 4.10 14.94
C GLY A 254 17.56 3.27 13.85
N PHE A 255 17.83 3.90 12.70
CA PHE A 255 18.46 3.29 11.54
C PHE A 255 19.67 4.10 11.07
N GLY A 256 20.64 3.40 10.47
CA GLY A 256 21.84 4.01 9.90
C GLY A 256 22.62 3.06 9.02
N GLY A 257 23.70 3.55 8.42
CA GLY A 257 24.65 2.71 7.66
C GLY A 257 25.55 1.87 8.57
N THR A 258 25.66 2.24 9.85
CA THR A 258 26.40 1.53 10.89
C THR A 258 25.61 1.46 12.18
N THR A 259 25.96 0.54 13.07
CA THR A 259 25.35 0.45 14.42
C THR A 259 25.55 1.72 15.24
N GLY A 260 26.64 2.46 15.00
CA GLY A 260 26.89 3.77 15.61
C GLY A 260 25.88 4.81 15.15
N ASP A 261 25.68 4.96 13.83
CA ASP A 261 24.70 5.89 13.25
C ASP A 261 23.27 5.56 13.71
N ALA A 262 22.91 4.28 13.73
CA ALA A 262 21.61 3.81 14.20
C ALA A 262 21.40 4.11 15.70
N GLY A 263 22.44 3.90 16.52
CA GLY A 263 22.44 4.22 17.95
C GLY A 263 22.28 5.72 18.20
N ASP A 264 22.98 6.55 17.45
CA ASP A 264 22.87 8.01 17.53
C ASP A 264 21.47 8.50 17.12
N ALA A 265 20.88 7.91 16.08
CA ALA A 265 19.51 8.20 15.67
C ALA A 265 18.49 7.85 16.76
N ALA A 266 18.57 6.62 17.32
CA ALA A 266 17.66 6.15 18.36
C ALA A 266 17.79 7.01 19.66
N THR A 267 19.01 7.20 20.16
CA THR A 267 19.25 7.95 21.40
C THR A 267 18.96 9.43 21.26
N GLY A 268 19.25 10.02 20.07
CA GLY A 268 18.91 11.40 19.75
C GLY A 268 17.40 11.65 19.70
N ALA A 269 16.63 10.74 19.12
CA ALA A 269 15.17 10.81 19.10
C ALA A 269 14.59 10.66 20.51
N LEU A 270 15.08 9.66 21.28
CA LEU A 270 14.64 9.43 22.66
C LEU A 270 14.91 10.63 23.58
N ALA A 271 16.08 11.28 23.41
CA ALA A 271 16.43 12.49 24.15
C ALA A 271 15.53 13.70 23.84
N GLY A 272 14.93 13.75 22.63
CA GLY A 272 13.92 14.73 22.24
C GLY A 272 12.61 14.59 23.01
N GLY A 273 12.32 13.38 23.48
CA GLY A 273 11.06 13.01 24.16
C GLY A 273 9.91 12.78 23.22
N PHE A 274 9.06 11.79 23.54
CA PHE A 274 7.97 11.36 22.66
C PHE A 274 7.01 12.50 22.29
N ASP A 275 6.54 13.27 23.28
CA ASP A 275 5.52 14.32 23.04
C ASP A 275 6.02 15.39 22.06
N ALA A 276 7.29 15.79 22.14
CA ALA A 276 7.86 16.79 21.25
C ALA A 276 8.03 16.26 19.83
N VAL A 277 8.49 15.00 19.69
CA VAL A 277 8.63 14.33 18.39
C VAL A 277 7.27 14.10 17.76
N ALA A 278 6.30 13.57 18.50
CA ALA A 278 4.94 13.33 18.02
C ALA A 278 4.23 14.63 17.59
N SER A 279 4.44 15.73 18.35
CA SER A 279 3.93 17.04 17.94
C SER A 279 4.56 17.50 16.62
N ALA A 280 5.87 17.43 16.47
CA ALA A 280 6.55 17.83 15.23
C ALA A 280 6.15 16.94 14.04
N TYR A 281 5.93 15.65 14.27
CA TYR A 281 5.41 14.72 13.27
C TYR A 281 4.00 15.13 12.82
N ALA A 282 3.08 15.36 13.78
CA ALA A 282 1.71 15.78 13.48
C ALA A 282 1.66 17.14 12.80
N ASP A 283 2.48 18.12 13.23
CA ASP A 283 2.58 19.44 12.61
C ASP A 283 2.99 19.37 11.15
N GLY A 284 3.85 18.42 10.78
CA GLY A 284 4.21 18.15 9.38
C GLY A 284 3.01 17.75 8.53
N TRP A 285 2.18 16.85 9.02
CA TRP A 285 0.96 16.42 8.33
C TRP A 285 -0.13 17.49 8.31
N HIS A 286 -0.32 18.23 9.41
CA HIS A 286 -1.21 19.39 9.45
C HIS A 286 -0.80 20.42 8.40
N GLY A 287 0.50 20.69 8.28
CA GLY A 287 1.04 21.59 7.26
C GLY A 287 0.79 21.09 5.84
N TYR A 288 0.95 19.78 5.59
CA TYR A 288 0.66 19.17 4.30
C TYR A 288 -0.81 19.34 3.93
N LEU A 289 -1.74 18.90 4.80
CA LEU A 289 -3.18 19.01 4.55
C LEU A 289 -3.64 20.46 4.38
N ALA A 290 -3.08 21.40 5.14
CA ALA A 290 -3.38 22.82 4.99
C ALA A 290 -2.88 23.42 3.67
N GLY A 291 -1.92 22.80 3.00
CA GLY A 291 -1.40 23.17 1.69
C GLY A 291 -2.25 22.65 0.52
N LEU A 292 -3.14 21.70 0.76
CA LEU A 292 -4.03 21.12 -0.26
C LEU A 292 -5.25 22.02 -0.54
N ASN A 293 -6.02 21.68 -1.56
CA ASN A 293 -7.33 22.26 -1.77
C ASN A 293 -8.25 21.96 -0.57
N PRO A 294 -9.19 22.83 -0.22
CA PRO A 294 -10.18 22.49 0.81
C PRO A 294 -10.93 21.21 0.45
N GLU A 295 -11.14 20.33 1.42
CA GLU A 295 -11.86 19.07 1.25
C GLU A 295 -13.15 19.25 0.43
N PRO A 296 -13.39 18.45 -0.63
CA PRO A 296 -14.58 18.57 -1.45
C PRO A 296 -15.85 18.26 -0.64
N ALA A 297 -16.92 19.02 -0.88
CA ALA A 297 -18.16 18.88 -0.12
C ALA A 297 -18.77 17.47 -0.19
N SER A 298 -18.51 16.74 -1.27
CA SER A 298 -18.91 15.35 -1.44
C SER A 298 -18.28 14.39 -0.44
N ALA A 299 -17.08 14.70 0.06
CA ALA A 299 -16.35 13.87 1.03
C ALA A 299 -16.67 14.19 2.49
N ALA A 300 -17.40 15.26 2.80
CA ALA A 300 -17.65 15.75 4.16
C ALA A 300 -18.21 14.69 5.14
N ALA A 301 -18.94 13.69 4.63
CA ALA A 301 -19.43 12.57 5.44
C ALA A 301 -18.35 11.51 5.75
N TYR A 302 -17.21 11.57 5.11
CA TYR A 302 -16.13 10.59 5.13
C TYR A 302 -14.77 11.24 5.46
N GLY A 303 -14.79 12.40 6.14
CA GLY A 303 -13.61 13.23 6.41
C GLY A 303 -12.36 12.45 6.86
N PRO A 304 -12.43 11.56 7.88
CA PRO A 304 -11.26 10.78 8.28
C PRO A 304 -10.69 9.89 7.15
N THR A 305 -11.56 9.24 6.37
CA THR A 305 -11.12 8.43 5.21
C THR A 305 -10.51 9.30 4.12
N TYR A 306 -11.04 10.51 3.92
CA TYR A 306 -10.51 11.45 2.94
C TYR A 306 -9.14 11.99 3.35
N ASP A 307 -9.00 12.49 4.58
CA ASP A 307 -7.74 12.99 5.10
C ASP A 307 -6.64 11.92 5.08
N VAL A 308 -6.97 10.69 5.54
CA VAL A 308 -6.03 9.57 5.48
C VAL A 308 -5.68 9.22 4.03
N SER A 309 -6.65 9.25 3.10
CA SER A 309 -6.36 8.98 1.69
C SER A 309 -5.38 10.01 1.10
N ALA A 310 -5.58 11.30 1.38
CA ALA A 310 -4.66 12.36 0.93
C ALA A 310 -3.24 12.18 1.53
N MET A 311 -3.16 11.92 2.83
CA MET A 311 -1.88 11.68 3.52
C MET A 311 -1.21 10.38 3.07
N ALA A 312 -1.98 9.29 2.90
CA ALA A 312 -1.47 8.01 2.44
C ALA A 312 -0.86 8.12 1.04
N LEU A 313 -1.52 8.84 0.11
CA LEU A 313 -0.96 9.08 -1.22
C LEU A 313 0.40 9.77 -1.13
N ALA A 314 0.53 10.82 -0.32
CA ALA A 314 1.82 11.49 -0.10
C ALA A 314 2.85 10.57 0.58
N ALA A 315 2.42 9.71 1.50
CA ALA A 315 3.29 8.76 2.19
C ALA A 315 3.84 7.64 1.30
N HIS A 316 3.17 7.35 0.16
CA HIS A 316 3.68 6.39 -0.84
C HIS A 316 4.85 6.94 -1.67
N GLU A 317 5.18 8.22 -1.55
CA GLU A 317 6.35 8.80 -2.24
C GLU A 317 7.65 8.44 -1.52
N ASP A 318 8.62 7.89 -2.26
CA ASP A 318 9.97 7.69 -1.75
C ASP A 318 10.69 9.03 -1.51
N LYS A 319 11.51 9.09 -0.44
CA LYS A 319 12.20 10.32 -0.04
C LYS A 319 13.61 10.45 -0.61
N THR A 320 14.18 9.35 -1.10
CA THR A 320 15.47 9.32 -1.77
C THR A 320 15.28 9.46 -3.27
N PHE A 321 14.33 8.73 -3.83
CA PHE A 321 13.99 8.71 -5.24
C PHE A 321 12.68 9.47 -5.48
N ARG A 322 12.74 10.79 -5.33
CA ARG A 322 11.57 11.66 -5.37
C ARG A 322 10.76 11.49 -6.66
N GLY A 323 9.45 11.37 -6.49
CA GLY A 323 8.50 11.10 -7.56
C GLY A 323 8.26 9.59 -7.80
N ALA A 324 9.04 8.70 -7.18
CA ALA A 324 8.73 7.29 -7.13
C ALA A 324 7.63 7.06 -6.08
N TYR A 325 6.44 6.75 -6.52
CA TYR A 325 5.32 6.35 -5.66
C TYR A 325 5.10 4.85 -5.83
N VAL A 326 5.18 4.10 -4.74
CA VAL A 326 4.94 2.64 -4.79
C VAL A 326 3.44 2.33 -4.82
N ALA A 327 3.06 1.20 -5.39
CA ALA A 327 1.66 0.78 -5.42
C ALA A 327 1.13 0.48 -4.01
N SER A 328 1.95 -0.15 -3.16
CA SER A 328 1.64 -0.43 -1.76
C SER A 328 2.92 -0.76 -0.97
N PRO A 329 3.05 -0.35 0.30
CA PRO A 329 4.14 -0.78 1.18
C PRO A 329 3.85 -2.17 1.76
N THR A 330 3.55 -3.17 0.91
CA THR A 330 3.15 -4.51 1.34
C THR A 330 3.67 -5.60 0.42
N MET A 331 3.59 -6.84 0.89
CA MET A 331 3.74 -8.07 0.11
C MET A 331 2.40 -8.82 0.14
N PRO A 332 1.52 -8.68 -0.86
CA PRO A 332 0.23 -9.35 -0.89
C PRO A 332 0.36 -10.86 -0.75
N TRP A 333 -0.43 -11.47 0.13
CA TRP A 333 -0.41 -12.91 0.46
C TRP A 333 0.96 -13.45 0.84
N ALA A 334 1.91 -12.60 1.23
CA ALA A 334 3.33 -12.93 1.36
C ALA A 334 3.87 -13.68 0.11
N TRP A 335 3.25 -13.45 -1.01
CA TRP A 335 3.51 -13.98 -2.35
C TRP A 335 3.95 -15.45 -2.34
N GLY A 336 2.96 -16.32 -2.16
CA GLY A 336 3.19 -17.76 -2.25
C GLY A 336 3.65 -18.43 -0.98
N GLY A 337 3.21 -17.99 0.18
CA GLY A 337 3.49 -18.67 1.45
C GLY A 337 4.86 -18.39 2.03
N GLY A 338 5.48 -17.37 1.56
CA GLY A 338 6.29 -16.50 2.36
C GLY A 338 7.62 -16.96 2.89
N THR A 339 8.53 -17.37 2.06
CA THR A 339 9.93 -17.49 2.48
C THR A 339 10.89 -16.70 1.57
N GLY A 340 10.38 -15.91 0.69
CA GLY A 340 11.16 -15.31 -0.38
C GLY A 340 11.57 -13.86 -0.13
N LEU A 341 12.25 -13.54 0.97
CA LEU A 341 12.88 -12.22 1.10
C LEU A 341 13.95 -11.99 0.05
N GLU A 342 14.60 -13.06 -0.40
CA GLU A 342 15.61 -13.01 -1.48
C GLU A 342 15.01 -12.61 -2.83
N ASN A 343 13.69 -12.80 -3.00
CA ASN A 343 13.00 -12.45 -4.23
C ASN A 343 11.72 -11.66 -3.92
N PRO A 344 11.78 -10.32 -3.90
CA PRO A 344 10.62 -9.47 -3.71
C PRO A 344 9.67 -9.45 -4.92
N SER A 345 9.66 -10.51 -5.73
CA SER A 345 8.93 -10.58 -7.00
C SER A 345 7.41 -10.41 -6.84
N GLY A 346 6.88 -10.63 -5.66
CA GLY A 346 5.48 -10.38 -5.36
C GLY A 346 5.22 -9.09 -4.62
N ALA A 347 6.25 -8.32 -4.35
CA ALA A 347 6.13 -7.09 -3.60
C ALA A 347 5.37 -6.02 -4.38
N TYR A 348 4.59 -5.21 -3.66
CA TYR A 348 3.93 -4.04 -4.21
C TYR A 348 4.65 -2.72 -3.84
N HIS A 349 5.77 -2.79 -3.12
CA HIS A 349 6.68 -1.66 -2.93
C HIS A 349 7.54 -1.40 -4.17
N LEU A 350 6.88 -1.38 -5.33
CA LEU A 350 7.43 -1.16 -6.68
C LEU A 350 6.62 -0.05 -7.35
N VAL A 351 7.15 0.50 -8.45
CA VAL A 351 6.54 1.61 -9.19
C VAL A 351 6.06 1.14 -10.56
N TRP A 352 4.76 1.17 -10.78
CA TRP A 352 4.11 1.00 -12.10
C TRP A 352 3.76 2.36 -12.69
N ALA A 353 3.96 2.54 -13.98
CA ALA A 353 3.60 3.81 -14.64
C ALA A 353 2.09 4.08 -14.58
N ARG A 354 1.26 3.04 -14.67
CA ARG A 354 -0.19 3.12 -14.50
C ARG A 354 -0.59 3.59 -13.11
N ASP A 355 -0.09 2.92 -12.05
CA ASP A 355 -0.38 3.30 -10.67
C ASP A 355 0.06 4.73 -10.38
N LEU A 356 1.23 5.11 -10.89
CA LEU A 356 1.76 6.46 -10.76
C LEU A 356 0.85 7.51 -11.44
N TYR A 357 0.28 7.18 -12.62
CA TYR A 357 -0.73 8.02 -13.28
C TYR A 357 -1.99 8.18 -12.43
N GLU A 358 -2.50 7.09 -11.89
CA GLU A 358 -3.69 7.11 -11.04
C GLU A 358 -3.46 7.95 -9.77
N ILE A 359 -2.30 7.79 -9.12
CA ILE A 359 -1.89 8.61 -7.96
C ILE A 359 -1.76 10.07 -8.35
N ALA A 360 -1.02 10.38 -9.40
CA ALA A 360 -0.74 11.75 -9.82
C ALA A 360 -2.01 12.53 -10.19
N THR A 361 -3.00 11.88 -10.81
CA THR A 361 -4.28 12.53 -11.14
C THR A 361 -5.10 12.86 -9.90
N ALA A 362 -5.01 12.04 -8.84
CA ALA A 362 -5.61 12.35 -7.54
C ALA A 362 -4.89 13.51 -6.85
N LEU A 363 -3.55 13.53 -6.88
CA LEU A 363 -2.75 14.64 -6.34
C LEU A 363 -3.07 15.96 -7.05
N ILE A 364 -3.25 15.95 -8.38
CA ILE A 364 -3.69 17.14 -9.15
C ILE A 364 -5.05 17.62 -8.64
N ALA A 365 -5.99 16.71 -8.47
CA ALA A 365 -7.35 17.06 -8.03
C ALA A 365 -7.36 17.65 -6.61
N ASP A 366 -6.56 17.10 -5.72
CA ASP A 366 -6.46 17.51 -4.33
C ASP A 366 -5.57 18.74 -4.10
N GLY A 367 -4.81 19.16 -5.13
CA GLY A 367 -3.99 20.38 -5.09
C GLY A 367 -2.50 20.15 -4.85
N ASP A 368 -2.03 18.91 -4.60
CA ASP A 368 -0.60 18.58 -4.58
C ASP A 368 -0.02 18.43 -5.98
N ARG A 369 -0.09 19.55 -6.71
CA ARG A 369 0.48 19.61 -8.06
C ARG A 369 1.98 19.33 -8.07
N ALA A 370 2.70 19.72 -7.00
CA ALA A 370 4.14 19.50 -6.91
C ALA A 370 4.48 18.01 -6.81
N GLY A 371 3.68 17.21 -6.08
CA GLY A 371 3.79 15.75 -6.06
C GLY A 371 3.57 15.14 -7.44
N ALA A 372 2.51 15.56 -8.12
CA ALA A 372 2.22 15.09 -9.48
C ALA A 372 3.31 15.50 -10.51
N ASP A 373 3.88 16.70 -10.40
CA ASP A 373 5.00 17.13 -11.25
C ASP A 373 6.26 16.27 -11.01
N ARG A 374 6.54 15.87 -9.76
CA ARG A 374 7.65 14.94 -9.45
C ARG A 374 7.39 13.54 -10.00
N ALA A 375 6.15 13.05 -9.89
CA ALA A 375 5.74 11.77 -10.47
C ALA A 375 6.01 11.71 -11.98
N LEU A 376 5.60 12.74 -12.73
CA LEU A 376 5.88 12.81 -14.17
C LEU A 376 7.38 12.92 -14.46
N THR A 377 8.13 13.67 -13.66
CA THR A 377 9.59 13.78 -13.81
C THR A 377 10.26 12.42 -13.62
N TYR A 378 9.85 11.66 -12.58
CA TYR A 378 10.35 10.30 -12.39
C TYR A 378 10.01 9.37 -13.57
N LEU A 379 8.78 9.42 -14.09
CA LEU A 379 8.40 8.62 -15.25
C LEU A 379 9.28 8.92 -16.47
N PHE A 380 9.52 10.21 -16.78
CA PHE A 380 10.27 10.61 -17.98
C PHE A 380 11.77 10.44 -17.83
N ASP A 381 12.33 10.90 -16.70
CA ASP A 381 13.79 10.98 -16.54
C ASP A 381 14.39 9.67 -16.00
N THR A 382 13.59 8.86 -15.29
CA THR A 382 14.09 7.67 -14.59
C THR A 382 13.57 6.37 -15.22
N GLN A 383 12.25 6.27 -15.47
CA GLN A 383 11.65 5.01 -15.88
C GLN A 383 11.54 4.83 -17.41
N GLN A 384 11.39 5.94 -18.18
CA GLN A 384 11.25 5.87 -19.63
C GLN A 384 12.50 5.32 -20.31
N LYS A 385 12.34 4.27 -21.12
CA LYS A 385 13.42 3.69 -21.93
C LYS A 385 13.77 4.57 -23.13
N ALA A 386 14.95 4.33 -23.72
CA ALA A 386 15.45 5.09 -24.85
C ALA A 386 14.53 5.06 -26.08
N ASP A 387 13.78 3.97 -26.27
CA ASP A 387 12.81 3.79 -27.36
C ASP A 387 11.44 4.45 -27.08
N GLY A 388 11.24 4.99 -25.87
CA GLY A 388 10.00 5.63 -25.45
C GLY A 388 9.04 4.73 -24.69
N SER A 389 9.32 3.44 -24.56
CA SER A 389 8.54 2.50 -23.76
C SER A 389 8.87 2.59 -22.26
N PHE A 390 8.06 1.90 -21.45
CA PHE A 390 8.25 1.75 -20.01
C PHE A 390 8.37 0.27 -19.66
N PRO A 391 9.04 -0.12 -18.56
CA PRO A 391 8.94 -1.49 -18.04
C PRO A 391 7.54 -1.68 -17.43
N GLN A 392 7.12 -2.93 -17.20
CA GLN A 392 5.91 -3.21 -16.44
C GLN A 392 5.94 -2.53 -15.07
N ASN A 393 7.08 -2.62 -14.36
CA ASN A 393 7.36 -1.86 -13.15
C ASN A 393 8.87 -1.72 -12.93
N SER A 394 9.22 -0.91 -11.94
CA SER A 394 10.60 -0.73 -11.51
C SER A 394 10.71 -0.72 -9.97
N LEU A 395 11.93 -0.96 -9.48
CA LEU A 395 12.30 -0.55 -8.13
C LEU A 395 12.17 0.97 -8.01
N VAL A 396 12.24 1.50 -6.80
CA VAL A 396 12.13 2.96 -6.56
C VAL A 396 13.25 3.75 -7.22
N ASP A 397 14.43 3.16 -7.43
CA ASP A 397 15.56 3.76 -8.14
C ASP A 397 15.42 3.76 -9.68
N GLY A 398 14.31 3.23 -10.20
CA GLY A 398 14.04 3.09 -11.62
C GLY A 398 14.59 1.82 -12.28
N THR A 399 15.31 0.98 -11.55
CA THR A 399 15.77 -0.31 -12.08
C THR A 399 14.57 -1.17 -12.48
N PRO A 400 14.41 -1.56 -13.75
CA PRO A 400 13.32 -2.40 -14.20
C PRO A 400 13.28 -3.73 -13.43
N HIS A 401 12.12 -4.08 -12.89
CA HIS A 401 11.92 -5.35 -12.17
C HIS A 401 11.18 -6.35 -13.07
N TRP A 402 9.90 -6.13 -13.36
CA TRP A 402 9.20 -6.86 -14.41
C TRP A 402 9.25 -6.06 -15.72
N THR A 403 9.51 -6.73 -16.81
CA THR A 403 9.86 -6.05 -18.07
C THR A 403 8.84 -6.28 -19.19
N ASN A 404 7.70 -6.91 -18.91
CA ASN A 404 6.64 -7.05 -19.90
C ASN A 404 6.15 -5.66 -20.34
N LEU A 405 5.66 -5.58 -21.56
CA LEU A 405 5.22 -4.33 -22.15
C LEU A 405 3.71 -4.17 -22.04
N GLN A 406 3.28 -3.06 -21.47
CA GLN A 406 1.89 -2.62 -21.41
C GLN A 406 1.74 -1.29 -22.16
N LEU A 407 0.82 -1.21 -23.14
CA LEU A 407 0.71 -0.01 -23.98
C LEU A 407 -0.07 1.13 -23.30
N ASP A 408 -0.90 0.84 -22.30
CA ASP A 408 -1.48 1.84 -21.40
C ASP A 408 -0.39 2.57 -20.61
N GLU A 409 0.58 1.86 -20.06
CA GLU A 409 1.71 2.45 -19.32
C GLU A 409 2.63 3.33 -20.20
N VAL A 410 2.59 3.16 -21.51
CA VAL A 410 3.25 4.08 -22.45
C VAL A 410 2.40 5.33 -22.72
N ALA A 411 1.09 5.19 -22.67
CA ALA A 411 0.15 6.27 -22.96
C ALA A 411 -0.13 7.19 -21.75
N ASP A 412 -0.22 6.64 -20.56
CA ASP A 412 -0.57 7.35 -19.33
C ASP A 412 0.36 8.52 -19.00
N PRO A 413 1.70 8.39 -19.11
CA PRO A 413 2.62 9.51 -18.92
C PRO A 413 2.39 10.67 -19.91
N ILE A 414 1.92 10.37 -21.13
CA ILE A 414 1.56 11.40 -22.12
C ILE A 414 0.32 12.17 -21.67
N ILE A 415 -0.69 11.45 -21.17
CA ILE A 415 -1.93 12.06 -20.66
C ILE A 415 -1.60 12.92 -19.44
N LEU A 416 -0.78 12.42 -18.52
CA LEU A 416 -0.36 13.15 -17.34
C LEU A 416 0.41 14.44 -17.69
N ALA A 417 1.32 14.40 -18.66
CA ALA A 417 2.04 15.57 -19.14
C ALA A 417 1.07 16.65 -19.65
N TRP A 418 0.04 16.24 -20.40
CA TRP A 418 -0.98 17.15 -20.89
C TRP A 418 -1.81 17.78 -19.76
N GLN A 419 -2.24 16.98 -18.78
CA GLN A 419 -3.02 17.43 -17.61
C GLN A 419 -2.22 18.39 -16.72
N LEU A 420 -0.95 18.14 -16.54
CA LEU A 420 -0.03 19.04 -15.84
C LEU A 420 0.33 20.28 -16.64
N GLY A 421 -0.06 20.37 -17.93
CA GLY A 421 0.35 21.47 -18.81
C GLY A 421 1.87 21.47 -19.07
N ARG A 422 2.57 20.34 -18.82
CA ARG A 422 3.97 20.15 -19.13
C ARG A 422 4.14 19.84 -20.61
N THR A 423 4.10 20.92 -21.39
CA THR A 423 4.07 20.87 -22.87
C THR A 423 5.27 21.56 -23.51
N GLY A 424 6.29 21.88 -22.72
CA GLY A 424 7.54 22.51 -23.19
C GLY A 424 8.41 21.57 -24.02
N ALA A 425 9.49 22.11 -24.60
CA ALA A 425 10.37 21.36 -25.51
C ALA A 425 11.02 20.12 -24.86
N ASP A 426 11.39 20.23 -23.58
CA ASP A 426 12.03 19.14 -22.84
C ASP A 426 11.01 17.98 -22.66
N ASP A 427 9.82 18.26 -22.11
CA ASP A 427 8.75 17.26 -21.95
C ASP A 427 8.29 16.72 -23.31
N TRP A 428 8.23 17.59 -24.36
CA TRP A 428 7.91 17.16 -25.71
C TRP A 428 8.86 16.06 -26.22
N SER A 429 10.11 16.11 -25.86
CA SER A 429 11.07 15.06 -26.28
C SER A 429 10.68 13.69 -25.75
N HIS A 430 10.17 13.60 -24.53
CA HIS A 430 9.69 12.37 -23.88
C HIS A 430 8.34 11.93 -24.45
N VAL A 431 7.39 12.84 -24.53
CA VAL A 431 6.05 12.61 -25.11
C VAL A 431 6.18 12.10 -26.55
N LYS A 432 7.07 12.72 -27.35
CA LYS A 432 7.29 12.30 -28.74
C LYS A 432 7.80 10.87 -28.84
N LYS A 433 8.77 10.48 -27.99
CA LYS A 433 9.30 9.10 -27.98
C LYS A 433 8.19 8.10 -27.65
N ALA A 434 7.39 8.37 -26.61
CA ALA A 434 6.29 7.50 -26.21
C ALA A 434 5.21 7.40 -27.30
N ALA A 435 4.77 8.52 -27.88
CA ALA A 435 3.77 8.53 -28.95
C ALA A 435 4.28 7.88 -30.24
N ASP A 436 5.56 8.10 -30.62
CA ASP A 436 6.19 7.42 -31.77
C ASP A 436 6.33 5.92 -31.52
N PHE A 437 6.61 5.50 -30.28
CA PHE A 437 6.62 4.09 -29.87
C PHE A 437 5.23 3.47 -30.08
N LEU A 438 4.16 4.07 -29.54
CA LEU A 438 2.78 3.55 -29.66
C LEU A 438 2.40 3.31 -31.12
N ILE A 439 2.58 4.32 -32.00
CA ILE A 439 2.19 4.18 -33.41
C ILE A 439 3.13 3.32 -34.23
N GLY A 440 4.37 3.11 -33.76
CA GLY A 440 5.40 2.29 -34.43
C GLY A 440 5.42 0.85 -33.93
N PHE A 441 4.76 0.53 -32.82
CA PHE A 441 4.77 -0.81 -32.23
C PHE A 441 4.06 -1.81 -33.16
N PRO A 442 4.70 -2.93 -33.53
CA PRO A 442 4.09 -3.90 -34.41
C PRO A 442 2.84 -4.53 -33.84
N GLY A 443 1.71 -4.31 -34.48
CA GLY A 443 0.43 -4.87 -34.05
C GLY A 443 -0.44 -3.95 -33.21
N ALA A 444 0.05 -2.77 -32.77
CA ALA A 444 -0.78 -1.83 -32.02
C ALA A 444 -2.11 -1.53 -32.74
N PRO A 445 -3.22 -1.41 -32.01
CA PRO A 445 -3.38 -1.34 -30.55
C PRO A 445 -3.54 -2.69 -29.84
N PHE A 446 -2.97 -3.77 -30.36
CA PHE A 446 -2.85 -5.04 -29.64
C PHE A 446 -1.73 -4.90 -28.62
N THR A 447 -2.04 -5.02 -27.32
CA THR A 447 -1.05 -4.94 -26.25
C THR A 447 -0.46 -6.32 -25.93
N PRO A 448 0.87 -6.42 -25.71
CA PRO A 448 1.48 -7.65 -25.20
C PRO A 448 0.99 -8.09 -23.83
N GLN A 449 0.62 -7.12 -22.97
CA GLN A 449 0.02 -7.34 -21.67
C GLN A 449 -0.99 -6.21 -21.39
N GLU A 450 -2.19 -6.56 -20.94
CA GLU A 450 -3.22 -5.56 -20.58
C GLU A 450 -3.14 -5.20 -19.10
N ARG A 451 -3.96 -4.26 -18.63
CA ARG A 451 -3.89 -3.65 -17.29
C ARG A 451 -3.89 -4.65 -16.10
N TRP A 452 -4.33 -5.89 -16.30
CA TRP A 452 -4.30 -6.92 -15.25
C TRP A 452 -3.08 -7.83 -15.33
N GLU A 453 -2.14 -7.51 -16.21
CA GLU A 453 -0.77 -8.05 -16.22
C GLU A 453 -0.63 -9.53 -16.56
N ASN A 454 -1.69 -10.18 -17.04
CA ASN A 454 -1.61 -11.61 -17.31
C ASN A 454 -2.02 -12.04 -18.72
N GLN A 455 -2.51 -11.11 -19.57
CA GLN A 455 -2.98 -11.46 -20.92
C GLN A 455 -2.58 -10.43 -21.99
N SER A 456 -2.29 -10.94 -23.18
CA SER A 456 -2.15 -10.12 -24.39
C SER A 456 -3.45 -10.05 -25.17
N GLY A 457 -3.72 -8.96 -25.86
CA GLY A 457 -4.91 -8.85 -26.71
C GLY A 457 -5.28 -7.41 -27.10
N TYR A 458 -6.40 -7.30 -27.83
CA TYR A 458 -7.08 -6.03 -28.01
C TYR A 458 -7.98 -5.80 -26.80
N SER A 459 -7.55 -4.95 -25.86
CA SER A 459 -8.28 -4.58 -24.66
C SER A 459 -8.93 -3.20 -24.83
N PRO A 460 -10.25 -3.04 -24.57
CA PRO A 460 -10.89 -1.73 -24.69
C PRO A 460 -10.29 -0.70 -23.73
N ALA A 461 -9.82 -1.10 -22.54
CA ALA A 461 -9.18 -0.21 -21.59
C ALA A 461 -7.82 0.30 -22.12
N THR A 462 -6.93 -0.60 -22.51
CA THR A 462 -5.63 -0.20 -23.08
C THR A 462 -5.79 0.66 -24.32
N ILE A 463 -6.73 0.32 -25.22
CA ILE A 463 -6.99 1.14 -26.43
C ILE A 463 -7.51 2.52 -26.05
N ALA A 464 -8.29 2.67 -24.97
CA ALA A 464 -8.74 3.96 -24.47
C ALA A 464 -7.57 4.86 -24.07
N ALA A 465 -6.62 4.33 -23.30
CA ALA A 465 -5.41 5.05 -22.91
C ALA A 465 -4.55 5.44 -24.14
N GLU A 466 -4.32 4.50 -25.08
CA GLU A 466 -3.56 4.77 -26.30
C GLU A 466 -4.19 5.88 -27.14
N VAL A 467 -5.51 5.84 -27.38
CA VAL A 467 -6.24 6.87 -28.13
C VAL A 467 -6.17 8.22 -27.43
N ALA A 468 -6.41 8.26 -26.11
CA ALA A 468 -6.34 9.48 -25.33
C ALA A 468 -4.92 10.06 -25.33
N GLY A 469 -3.91 9.24 -25.09
CA GLY A 469 -2.49 9.60 -25.11
C GLY A 469 -2.06 10.19 -26.46
N LEU A 470 -2.47 9.59 -27.57
CA LEU A 470 -2.16 10.10 -28.92
C LEU A 470 -2.82 11.46 -29.20
N ILE A 471 -4.02 11.71 -28.71
CA ILE A 471 -4.69 13.04 -28.88
C ILE A 471 -3.99 14.08 -28.00
N CYS A 472 -3.62 13.74 -26.77
CA CYS A 472 -2.83 14.62 -25.91
C CYS A 472 -1.46 14.92 -26.54
N ALA A 473 -0.76 13.90 -27.07
CA ALA A 473 0.50 14.06 -27.79
C ALA A 473 0.36 14.97 -29.03
N ALA A 474 -0.75 14.86 -29.77
CA ALA A 474 -1.00 15.70 -30.95
C ALA A 474 -1.13 17.18 -30.58
N ASP A 475 -1.78 17.50 -29.46
CA ASP A 475 -1.87 18.88 -28.97
C ASP A 475 -0.50 19.41 -28.52
N ILE A 476 0.24 18.62 -27.75
CA ILE A 476 1.62 18.96 -27.32
C ILE A 476 2.53 19.16 -28.53
N ALA A 477 2.42 18.29 -29.55
CA ALA A 477 3.18 18.43 -30.79
C ALA A 477 2.91 19.77 -31.51
N ARG A 478 1.63 20.18 -31.59
CA ARG A 478 1.26 21.49 -32.20
C ARG A 478 1.84 22.66 -31.42
N ARG A 479 1.79 22.62 -30.10
CA ARG A 479 2.38 23.66 -29.23
C ARG A 479 3.88 23.80 -29.47
N ASN A 480 4.56 22.70 -29.88
CA ASN A 480 5.98 22.67 -30.22
C ASN A 480 6.26 22.85 -31.73
N GLY A 481 5.26 23.19 -32.54
CA GLY A 481 5.43 23.42 -33.98
C GLY A 481 5.57 22.14 -34.84
N ASP A 482 5.50 20.94 -34.25
CA ASP A 482 5.55 19.65 -34.97
C ASP A 482 4.17 19.22 -35.48
N THR A 483 3.66 19.96 -36.45
CA THR A 483 2.35 19.70 -37.08
C THR A 483 2.27 18.38 -37.83
N ALA A 484 3.42 17.88 -38.30
CA ALA A 484 3.49 16.59 -38.99
C ALA A 484 3.24 15.42 -38.05
N SER A 485 3.89 15.41 -36.88
CA SER A 485 3.65 14.42 -35.83
C SER A 485 2.21 14.54 -35.30
N ALA A 486 1.73 15.75 -35.02
CA ALA A 486 0.36 15.98 -34.58
C ALA A 486 -0.69 15.34 -35.53
N ALA A 487 -0.56 15.61 -36.85
CA ALA A 487 -1.47 15.03 -37.84
C ALA A 487 -1.37 13.50 -37.92
N ARG A 488 -0.19 12.92 -37.66
CA ARG A 488 0.03 11.46 -37.67
C ARG A 488 -0.66 10.82 -36.44
N TYR A 489 -0.46 11.37 -35.26
CA TYR A 489 -1.06 10.88 -34.02
C TYR A 489 -2.58 10.94 -34.06
N GLU A 490 -3.17 12.07 -34.50
CA GLU A 490 -4.62 12.21 -34.66
C GLU A 490 -5.21 11.19 -35.63
N ARG A 491 -4.57 11.00 -36.81
CA ARG A 491 -5.10 10.01 -37.76
C ARG A 491 -5.08 8.60 -37.19
N THR A 492 -4.05 8.24 -36.43
CA THR A 492 -3.96 6.92 -35.80
C THR A 492 -5.02 6.78 -34.70
N ALA A 493 -5.15 7.78 -33.83
CA ALA A 493 -6.17 7.79 -32.77
C ALA A 493 -7.59 7.70 -33.35
N ASP A 494 -7.89 8.47 -34.42
CA ASP A 494 -9.20 8.44 -35.09
C ASP A 494 -9.50 7.09 -35.78
N ASP A 495 -8.48 6.44 -36.32
CA ASP A 495 -8.65 5.08 -36.91
C ASP A 495 -8.92 4.06 -35.82
N TRP A 496 -8.14 4.10 -34.73
CA TRP A 496 -8.32 3.16 -33.63
C TRP A 496 -9.65 3.33 -32.92
N GLN A 497 -10.04 4.57 -32.59
CA GLN A 497 -11.31 4.86 -31.93
C GLN A 497 -12.50 4.31 -32.73
N LYS A 498 -12.54 4.51 -34.04
CA LYS A 498 -13.62 4.00 -34.92
C LYS A 498 -13.70 2.47 -34.97
N ARG A 499 -12.67 1.78 -34.55
CA ARG A 499 -12.57 0.32 -34.66
C ARG A 499 -12.65 -0.40 -33.34
N ILE A 500 -12.75 0.30 -32.20
CA ILE A 500 -12.80 -0.30 -30.86
C ILE A 500 -13.88 -1.38 -30.81
N ASP A 501 -15.12 -1.07 -31.17
CA ASP A 501 -16.22 -2.05 -31.16
C ASP A 501 -15.94 -3.24 -32.07
N ASN A 502 -15.33 -3.01 -33.24
CA ASN A 502 -15.00 -4.09 -34.16
C ASN A 502 -13.96 -5.06 -33.60
N TRP A 503 -13.09 -4.60 -32.73
CA TRP A 503 -12.04 -5.43 -32.11
C TRP A 503 -12.47 -6.08 -30.80
N THR A 504 -13.38 -5.42 -30.03
CA THR A 504 -13.58 -5.74 -28.62
C THR A 504 -15.02 -5.99 -28.21
N ALA A 505 -16.03 -5.59 -29.02
CA ALA A 505 -17.44 -5.76 -28.67
C ALA A 505 -18.12 -6.93 -29.39
N THR A 506 -18.69 -7.86 -28.63
CA THR A 506 -19.39 -9.01 -29.20
C THR A 506 -20.91 -8.81 -29.29
N ASN A 507 -21.52 -9.30 -30.39
CA ASN A 507 -22.98 -9.34 -30.56
C ASN A 507 -23.57 -10.77 -30.51
N ASN A 508 -22.73 -11.78 -30.32
CA ASN A 508 -23.14 -13.19 -30.26
C ASN A 508 -22.61 -13.95 -29.03
N GLY A 509 -22.05 -13.23 -28.04
CA GLY A 509 -21.67 -13.84 -26.77
C GLY A 509 -22.86 -14.32 -25.92
N PRO A 510 -22.64 -15.00 -24.79
CA PRO A 510 -23.71 -15.61 -24.00
C PRO A 510 -24.55 -14.63 -23.18
N TYR A 511 -24.04 -13.42 -22.93
CA TYR A 511 -24.71 -12.41 -22.10
C TYR A 511 -25.54 -11.42 -22.93
N GLY A 512 -26.29 -10.57 -22.25
CA GLY A 512 -27.07 -9.49 -22.87
C GLY A 512 -27.44 -8.42 -21.87
N PRO A 513 -27.73 -7.22 -22.36
CA PRO A 513 -27.95 -6.78 -23.75
C PRO A 513 -26.69 -6.79 -24.61
N LYS A 514 -26.85 -6.66 -25.95
CA LYS A 514 -25.77 -6.72 -26.95
C LYS A 514 -25.82 -5.50 -27.88
N PRO A 515 -24.67 -5.08 -28.49
CA PRO A 515 -23.32 -5.62 -28.25
C PRO A 515 -22.81 -5.26 -26.86
N TYR A 516 -21.76 -5.98 -26.38
CA TYR A 516 -21.06 -5.66 -25.14
C TYR A 516 -19.55 -5.88 -25.27
N TYR A 517 -18.75 -5.12 -24.54
CA TYR A 517 -17.29 -5.23 -24.52
C TYR A 517 -16.84 -6.50 -23.79
N LEU A 518 -15.81 -7.14 -24.34
CA LEU A 518 -15.07 -8.24 -23.72
C LEU A 518 -13.87 -7.68 -22.95
N ARG A 519 -13.34 -8.43 -21.99
CA ARG A 519 -12.06 -8.10 -21.34
C ARG A 519 -11.01 -7.79 -22.40
N LEU A 520 -10.85 -8.70 -23.35
CA LEU A 520 -9.98 -8.55 -24.51
C LEU A 520 -10.34 -9.56 -25.61
N THR A 521 -9.82 -9.37 -26.81
CA THR A 521 -9.83 -10.38 -27.88
C THR A 521 -8.42 -10.70 -28.34
N LYS A 522 -8.18 -11.98 -28.63
CA LYS A 522 -6.85 -12.45 -29.07
C LYS A 522 -6.53 -12.12 -30.53
N ASP A 523 -7.54 -11.93 -31.35
CA ASP A 523 -7.41 -11.79 -32.81
C ASP A 523 -8.20 -10.60 -33.40
N GLY A 524 -8.72 -9.71 -32.56
CA GLY A 524 -9.55 -8.58 -32.99
C GLY A 524 -10.89 -9.02 -33.63
N LYS A 525 -11.39 -10.22 -33.28
CA LYS A 525 -12.62 -10.79 -33.81
C LYS A 525 -13.58 -11.20 -32.69
N PRO A 526 -14.28 -10.24 -32.06
CA PRO A 526 -15.04 -10.45 -30.84
C PRO A 526 -16.17 -11.46 -30.97
N ASN A 527 -16.64 -11.72 -32.20
CA ASN A 527 -17.71 -12.69 -32.47
C ASN A 527 -17.21 -14.12 -32.71
N LYS A 528 -15.88 -14.33 -32.70
CA LYS A 528 -15.28 -15.64 -32.88
C LYS A 528 -15.06 -16.30 -31.51
N GLY A 529 -15.34 -17.59 -31.42
CA GLY A 529 -15.10 -18.38 -30.20
C GLY A 529 -13.62 -18.73 -30.01
N THR A 530 -12.73 -17.75 -30.12
CA THR A 530 -11.31 -17.91 -29.81
C THR A 530 -11.17 -18.12 -28.32
N THR A 531 -10.37 -19.12 -27.91
CA THR A 531 -10.17 -19.47 -26.51
C THR A 531 -8.80 -19.03 -26.01
N TYR A 532 -8.70 -18.76 -24.71
CA TYR A 532 -7.44 -18.52 -24.01
C TYR A 532 -7.50 -18.95 -22.55
N ASP A 533 -6.34 -19.10 -21.94
CA ASP A 533 -6.23 -19.42 -20.52
C ASP A 533 -6.39 -18.11 -19.72
N ILE A 534 -7.20 -18.14 -18.67
CA ILE A 534 -7.52 -16.94 -17.90
C ILE A 534 -6.28 -16.41 -17.16
N GLY A 535 -5.41 -17.28 -16.68
CA GLY A 535 -4.30 -16.95 -15.80
C GLY A 535 -4.72 -16.92 -14.33
N ASP A 536 -3.77 -16.62 -13.44
CA ASP A 536 -3.99 -16.41 -11.99
C ASP A 536 -4.83 -17.52 -11.34
N SER A 537 -4.53 -18.79 -11.62
CA SER A 537 -5.28 -19.96 -11.16
C SER A 537 -6.73 -20.09 -11.70
N GLY A 538 -7.14 -19.23 -12.62
CA GLY A 538 -8.41 -19.35 -13.33
C GLY A 538 -8.41 -20.50 -14.35
N PRO A 539 -9.54 -20.76 -15.02
CA PRO A 539 -9.68 -21.87 -15.97
C PRO A 539 -8.88 -21.68 -17.25
N THR A 540 -8.59 -22.79 -17.92
CA THR A 540 -7.92 -22.83 -19.22
C THR A 540 -8.91 -22.99 -20.37
N GLY A 541 -8.56 -22.51 -21.57
CA GLY A 541 -9.34 -22.72 -22.80
C GLY A 541 -10.70 -22.04 -22.83
N VAL A 542 -10.89 -20.95 -22.12
CA VAL A 542 -12.16 -20.21 -22.01
C VAL A 542 -12.43 -19.41 -23.28
N ASP A 543 -13.66 -19.51 -23.80
CA ASP A 543 -14.12 -18.70 -24.93
C ASP A 543 -14.12 -17.21 -24.56
N GLN A 544 -13.35 -16.40 -25.33
CA GLN A 544 -13.22 -14.96 -25.08
C GLN A 544 -14.56 -14.23 -24.92
N ARG A 545 -15.64 -14.70 -25.56
CA ARG A 545 -16.99 -14.10 -25.49
C ARG A 545 -17.64 -14.20 -24.11
N LYS A 546 -17.12 -15.07 -23.24
CA LYS A 546 -17.56 -15.28 -21.85
C LYS A 546 -16.78 -14.43 -20.84
N VAL A 547 -15.70 -13.76 -21.27
CA VAL A 547 -14.84 -13.02 -20.37
C VAL A 547 -15.11 -11.51 -20.48
N VAL A 548 -15.73 -10.97 -19.45
CA VAL A 548 -16.05 -9.54 -19.33
C VAL A 548 -15.35 -8.94 -18.13
N ASP A 549 -15.13 -7.61 -18.18
CA ASP A 549 -14.29 -6.85 -17.29
C ASP A 549 -14.83 -5.41 -17.22
N PRO A 550 -14.98 -4.79 -16.04
CA PRO A 550 -15.41 -3.39 -15.92
C PRO A 550 -14.44 -2.38 -16.51
N SER A 551 -13.19 -2.75 -16.80
CA SER A 551 -12.13 -1.83 -17.26
C SER A 551 -12.46 -1.07 -18.54
N PHE A 552 -13.43 -1.52 -19.36
CA PHE A 552 -13.90 -0.72 -20.50
C PHE A 552 -14.43 0.68 -20.10
N LEU A 553 -14.75 0.92 -18.82
CA LEU A 553 -15.13 2.24 -18.31
C LEU A 553 -14.04 3.30 -18.55
N GLU A 554 -12.80 2.89 -18.76
CA GLU A 554 -11.69 3.74 -19.21
C GLU A 554 -12.06 4.53 -20.48
N LEU A 555 -12.80 3.93 -21.40
CA LEU A 555 -13.32 4.62 -22.60
C LEU A 555 -14.10 5.87 -22.25
N VAL A 556 -14.90 5.81 -21.19
CA VAL A 556 -15.72 6.94 -20.73
C VAL A 556 -14.91 7.88 -19.85
N ARG A 557 -14.10 7.35 -18.96
CA ARG A 557 -13.27 8.12 -18.03
C ARG A 557 -12.34 9.05 -18.81
N LEU A 558 -11.63 8.53 -19.82
CA LEU A 558 -10.72 9.31 -20.68
C LEU A 558 -11.44 10.09 -21.81
N GLY A 559 -12.75 9.94 -21.97
CA GLY A 559 -13.53 10.69 -22.97
C GLY A 559 -13.41 10.17 -24.41
N VAL A 560 -12.99 8.91 -24.59
CA VAL A 560 -12.88 8.25 -25.89
C VAL A 560 -14.23 7.80 -26.42
N GLU A 561 -15.16 7.44 -25.53
CA GLU A 561 -16.54 7.13 -25.86
C GLU A 561 -17.52 7.93 -24.96
N PRO A 562 -18.69 8.33 -25.47
CA PRO A 562 -19.67 8.97 -24.63
C PRO A 562 -20.33 7.97 -23.67
N ALA A 563 -20.61 8.40 -22.43
CA ALA A 563 -21.22 7.55 -21.41
C ALA A 563 -22.58 6.93 -21.81
N ASN A 564 -23.31 7.60 -22.70
CA ASN A 564 -24.60 7.13 -23.20
C ASN A 564 -24.50 6.27 -24.47
N ASP A 565 -23.31 5.93 -24.93
CA ASP A 565 -23.13 4.99 -26.03
C ASP A 565 -23.83 3.65 -25.75
N ALA A 566 -24.34 3.00 -26.80
CA ALA A 566 -25.13 1.78 -26.65
C ALA A 566 -24.30 0.59 -26.18
N THR A 567 -23.09 0.43 -26.73
CA THR A 567 -22.17 -0.67 -26.35
C THR A 567 -21.70 -0.48 -24.92
N VAL A 568 -21.36 0.74 -24.51
CA VAL A 568 -20.99 1.08 -23.13
C VAL A 568 -22.12 0.71 -22.17
N ARG A 569 -23.34 1.18 -22.41
CA ARG A 569 -24.48 0.91 -21.52
C ARG A 569 -24.83 -0.59 -21.44
N ASN A 570 -24.76 -1.28 -22.55
CA ASN A 570 -24.98 -2.73 -22.59
C ASN A 570 -23.90 -3.47 -21.80
N SER A 571 -22.64 -3.06 -21.92
CA SER A 571 -21.51 -3.65 -21.20
C SER A 571 -21.65 -3.44 -19.69
N VAL A 572 -22.08 -2.26 -19.27
CA VAL A 572 -22.40 -1.96 -17.86
C VAL A 572 -23.48 -2.90 -17.34
N ALA A 573 -24.57 -3.11 -18.09
CA ALA A 573 -25.62 -4.03 -17.69
C ALA A 573 -25.13 -5.50 -17.61
N VAL A 574 -24.25 -5.93 -18.52
CA VAL A 574 -23.64 -7.26 -18.48
C VAL A 574 -22.71 -7.42 -17.28
N VAL A 575 -21.86 -6.45 -17.01
CA VAL A 575 -20.97 -6.46 -15.85
C VAL A 575 -21.77 -6.50 -14.54
N ASP A 576 -22.85 -5.72 -14.44
CA ASP A 576 -23.76 -5.78 -13.28
C ASP A 576 -24.41 -7.14 -13.10
N GLN A 577 -24.68 -7.83 -14.19
CA GLN A 577 -25.28 -9.17 -14.17
C GLN A 577 -24.31 -10.25 -13.70
N VAL A 578 -23.04 -10.20 -14.09
CA VAL A 578 -22.13 -11.34 -13.97
C VAL A 578 -20.94 -11.13 -13.04
N LEU A 579 -20.61 -9.87 -12.68
CA LEU A 579 -19.46 -9.56 -11.84
C LEU A 579 -19.83 -8.84 -10.54
N SER A 580 -21.09 -8.39 -10.37
CA SER A 580 -21.46 -7.66 -9.17
C SER A 580 -21.66 -8.61 -8.00
N ALA A 581 -21.02 -8.29 -6.88
CA ALA A 581 -21.25 -8.91 -5.59
C ALA A 581 -22.10 -7.96 -4.73
N GLY A 582 -23.36 -8.35 -4.50
CA GLY A 582 -24.26 -7.62 -3.62
C GLY A 582 -23.90 -7.80 -2.15
N ARG A 583 -23.99 -6.74 -1.38
CA ARG A 583 -23.73 -6.75 0.06
C ARG A 583 -25.03 -6.71 0.85
N PRO A 584 -25.05 -7.16 2.14
CA PRO A 584 -26.23 -7.12 2.98
C PRO A 584 -26.81 -5.73 3.20
N ASP A 585 -25.99 -4.68 3.11
CA ASP A 585 -26.39 -3.27 3.23
C ASP A 585 -26.94 -2.68 1.91
N GLY A 586 -27.03 -3.50 0.86
CA GLY A 586 -27.47 -3.06 -0.48
C GLY A 586 -26.39 -2.41 -1.32
N SER A 587 -25.16 -2.31 -0.84
CA SER A 587 -24.03 -1.84 -1.64
C SER A 587 -23.53 -2.94 -2.59
N THR A 588 -22.70 -2.55 -3.57
CA THR A 588 -22.18 -3.45 -4.59
C THR A 588 -20.75 -3.10 -4.92
N PHE A 589 -19.91 -4.12 -4.98
CA PHE A 589 -18.60 -4.07 -5.63
C PHE A 589 -18.58 -5.03 -6.81
N TRP A 590 -17.46 -5.11 -7.53
CA TRP A 590 -17.31 -5.96 -8.71
C TRP A 590 -16.00 -6.72 -8.67
N HIS A 591 -16.05 -7.96 -9.10
CA HIS A 591 -14.85 -8.75 -9.42
C HIS A 591 -14.09 -8.11 -10.59
N ARG A 592 -12.80 -8.39 -10.69
CA ARG A 592 -11.91 -7.88 -11.72
C ARG A 592 -12.38 -8.31 -13.13
N PHE A 593 -12.63 -9.59 -13.31
CA PHE A 593 -13.22 -10.16 -14.54
C PHE A 593 -13.82 -11.54 -14.27
N THR A 594 -14.65 -12.04 -15.21
CA THR A 594 -15.22 -13.38 -15.09
C THR A 594 -14.12 -14.45 -15.04
N PHE A 595 -14.27 -15.40 -14.12
CA PHE A 595 -13.36 -16.53 -13.88
C PHE A 595 -12.01 -16.13 -13.23
N ASP A 596 -11.89 -14.93 -12.73
CA ASP A 596 -10.68 -14.47 -12.03
C ASP A 596 -10.34 -15.35 -10.83
N GLY A 597 -9.08 -15.79 -10.76
CA GLY A 597 -8.55 -16.58 -9.65
C GLY A 597 -7.57 -15.80 -8.75
N TYR A 598 -7.34 -14.50 -9.01
CA TYR A 598 -6.40 -13.67 -8.25
C TYR A 598 -6.99 -13.22 -6.91
N GLY A 599 -7.02 -14.11 -5.95
CA GLY A 599 -7.58 -13.92 -4.61
C GLY A 599 -7.46 -15.18 -3.78
N GLU A 600 -7.90 -15.16 -2.53
CA GLU A 600 -7.75 -16.23 -1.56
C GLU A 600 -8.50 -17.50 -1.97
N ARG A 601 -8.08 -18.60 -1.36
CA ARG A 601 -8.79 -19.88 -1.42
C ARG A 601 -10.15 -19.77 -0.72
N LYS A 602 -10.99 -20.77 -0.92
CA LYS A 602 -12.35 -20.83 -0.30
C LYS A 602 -12.34 -20.92 1.22
N ASP A 603 -11.24 -21.31 1.82
CA ASP A 603 -11.05 -21.33 3.27
C ASP A 603 -10.41 -20.02 3.82
N GLY A 604 -10.13 -19.06 2.95
CA GLY A 604 -9.49 -17.80 3.29
C GLY A 604 -7.96 -17.84 3.34
N SER A 605 -7.36 -19.00 3.03
CA SER A 605 -5.90 -19.09 2.96
C SER A 605 -5.34 -18.34 1.74
N PRO A 606 -4.06 -17.89 1.80
CA PRO A 606 -3.45 -17.05 0.78
C PRO A 606 -3.48 -17.62 -0.63
N TRP A 607 -3.53 -16.72 -1.61
CA TRP A 607 -3.23 -17.02 -3.01
C TRP A 607 -1.75 -17.37 -3.20
N ASP A 608 -1.46 -18.19 -4.20
CA ASP A 608 -0.11 -18.55 -4.59
C ASP A 608 -0.06 -18.75 -6.11
N ILE A 609 0.91 -18.16 -6.78
CA ILE A 609 1.09 -18.26 -8.23
C ILE A 609 1.32 -19.70 -8.71
N GLY A 610 1.81 -20.59 -7.83
CA GLY A 610 2.02 -22.01 -8.11
C GLY A 610 0.77 -22.88 -8.00
N LEU A 611 -0.38 -22.30 -7.66
CA LEU A 611 -1.61 -23.06 -7.50
C LEU A 611 -2.15 -23.60 -8.83
N PRO A 612 -2.72 -24.80 -8.84
CA PRO A 612 -3.21 -25.42 -10.07
C PRO A 612 -4.39 -24.66 -10.65
N THR A 613 -4.43 -24.56 -11.98
CA THR A 613 -5.54 -24.01 -12.74
C THR A 613 -6.78 -24.89 -12.62
N ASN A 614 -7.97 -24.29 -12.74
CA ASN A 614 -9.23 -25.03 -12.83
C ASN A 614 -9.40 -25.57 -14.26
N PRO A 615 -9.62 -26.89 -14.45
CA PRO A 615 -9.86 -27.44 -15.78
C PRO A 615 -11.27 -27.19 -16.32
N THR A 616 -12.16 -26.59 -15.55
CA THR A 616 -13.55 -26.31 -15.90
C THR A 616 -13.85 -24.82 -15.92
N GLU A 617 -14.84 -24.40 -16.72
CA GLU A 617 -15.33 -23.02 -16.75
C GLU A 617 -16.31 -22.69 -15.60
N ASP A 618 -16.39 -23.51 -14.57
CA ASP A 618 -17.19 -23.21 -13.38
C ASP A 618 -16.32 -22.42 -12.39
N TRP A 619 -16.53 -21.12 -12.34
CA TRP A 619 -15.78 -20.19 -11.48
C TRP A 619 -15.83 -20.60 -10.00
N ALA A 620 -16.99 -21.05 -9.52
CA ALA A 620 -17.14 -21.52 -8.15
C ALA A 620 -16.24 -22.73 -7.81
N ASN A 621 -15.71 -23.43 -8.82
CA ASN A 621 -14.78 -24.54 -8.65
C ASN A 621 -13.31 -24.16 -8.75
N ASN A 622 -12.97 -22.89 -9.02
CA ASN A 622 -11.58 -22.43 -8.96
C ASN A 622 -10.96 -22.78 -7.59
N THR A 623 -9.67 -23.03 -7.58
CA THR A 623 -8.90 -23.24 -6.34
C THR A 623 -8.88 -21.95 -5.52
N THR A 624 -8.70 -20.82 -6.19
CA THR A 624 -8.73 -19.47 -5.65
C THR A 624 -9.75 -18.63 -6.42
N ILE A 625 -10.26 -17.59 -5.80
CA ILE A 625 -11.29 -16.74 -6.39
C ILE A 625 -10.87 -15.27 -6.20
N GLY A 626 -10.72 -14.53 -7.31
CA GLY A 626 -10.50 -13.09 -7.29
C GLY A 626 -11.67 -12.41 -6.57
N ARG A 627 -11.33 -11.56 -5.57
CA ARG A 627 -12.33 -10.90 -4.74
C ARG A 627 -12.81 -9.58 -5.37
N ASP A 628 -13.65 -8.87 -4.66
CA ASP A 628 -14.21 -7.62 -5.15
C ASP A 628 -13.21 -6.48 -5.05
N TRP A 629 -13.18 -5.59 -6.04
CA TRP A 629 -12.24 -4.48 -6.11
C TRP A 629 -12.93 -3.13 -5.85
N PRO A 630 -12.57 -2.41 -4.78
CA PRO A 630 -13.13 -1.09 -4.48
C PRO A 630 -12.93 -0.05 -5.58
N ILE A 631 -11.83 -0.12 -6.36
CA ILE A 631 -11.56 0.83 -7.45
C ILE A 631 -12.70 0.89 -8.46
N PHE A 632 -13.35 -0.23 -8.75
CA PHE A 632 -14.50 -0.25 -9.67
C PHE A 632 -15.70 0.51 -9.12
N GLY A 633 -15.83 0.64 -7.80
CA GLY A 633 -16.80 1.53 -7.19
C GLY A 633 -16.58 2.97 -7.64
N GLY A 634 -15.33 3.41 -7.64
CA GLY A 634 -14.93 4.75 -8.09
C GLY A 634 -15.11 4.96 -9.59
N GLU A 635 -14.54 4.07 -10.41
CA GLU A 635 -14.68 4.13 -11.88
C GLU A 635 -16.15 4.11 -12.30
N ARG A 636 -16.97 3.29 -11.64
CA ARG A 636 -18.41 3.25 -11.86
C ARG A 636 -19.09 4.57 -11.45
N GLY A 637 -18.67 5.18 -10.35
CA GLY A 637 -19.16 6.47 -9.90
C GLY A 637 -18.90 7.59 -10.94
N GLU A 638 -17.72 7.62 -11.52
CA GLU A 638 -17.36 8.57 -12.59
C GLU A 638 -18.16 8.35 -13.87
N TYR A 639 -18.42 7.09 -14.23
CA TYR A 639 -19.34 6.76 -15.31
C TYR A 639 -20.77 7.26 -15.03
N GLU A 640 -21.32 6.97 -13.84
CA GLU A 640 -22.66 7.38 -13.43
C GLU A 640 -22.78 8.90 -13.40
N LEU A 641 -21.73 9.60 -12.94
CA LEU A 641 -21.65 11.06 -12.99
C LEU A 641 -21.67 11.59 -14.43
N SER A 642 -20.97 10.92 -15.34
CA SER A 642 -20.96 11.27 -16.78
C SER A 642 -22.32 11.11 -17.45
N LEU A 643 -23.22 10.29 -16.88
CA LEU A 643 -24.63 10.19 -17.28
C LEU A 643 -25.53 11.22 -16.59
N GLY A 644 -25.00 12.08 -15.72
CA GLY A 644 -25.77 13.03 -14.92
C GLY A 644 -26.37 12.44 -13.63
N ASN A 645 -25.99 11.22 -13.22
CA ASN A 645 -26.51 10.51 -12.06
C ASN A 645 -25.66 10.77 -10.81
N ALA A 646 -25.51 12.03 -10.39
CA ALA A 646 -24.67 12.40 -9.26
C ALA A 646 -25.04 11.70 -7.94
N ASN A 647 -26.32 11.37 -7.71
CA ASN A 647 -26.75 10.67 -6.51
C ASN A 647 -26.22 9.23 -6.48
N SER A 648 -26.23 8.54 -7.61
CA SER A 648 -25.66 7.20 -7.74
C SER A 648 -24.15 7.23 -7.51
N ALA A 649 -23.45 8.20 -8.12
CA ALA A 649 -22.03 8.39 -7.91
C ALA A 649 -21.67 8.68 -6.44
N ARG A 650 -22.47 9.46 -5.70
CA ARG A 650 -22.31 9.65 -4.25
C ARG A 650 -22.46 8.35 -3.47
N THR A 651 -23.40 7.49 -3.88
CA THR A 651 -23.54 6.15 -3.27
C THR A 651 -22.26 5.35 -3.46
N ARG A 652 -21.61 5.41 -4.64
CA ARG A 652 -20.33 4.72 -4.88
C ARG A 652 -19.22 5.25 -4.00
N LEU A 653 -19.14 6.56 -3.80
CA LEU A 653 -18.16 7.15 -2.86
C LEU A 653 -18.33 6.60 -1.45
N GLY A 654 -19.58 6.52 -0.95
CA GLY A 654 -19.87 5.92 0.35
C GLY A 654 -19.53 4.42 0.43
N GLN A 655 -19.73 3.68 -0.66
CA GLN A 655 -19.35 2.27 -0.74
C GLN A 655 -17.83 2.10 -0.64
N MET A 656 -17.05 2.91 -1.36
CA MET A 656 -15.59 2.89 -1.24
C MET A 656 -15.15 3.21 0.18
N ALA A 657 -15.69 4.28 0.79
CA ALA A 657 -15.37 4.63 2.18
C ALA A 657 -15.67 3.50 3.17
N SER A 658 -16.73 2.70 2.93
CA SER A 658 -17.10 1.57 3.80
C SER A 658 -16.11 0.40 3.74
N ALA A 659 -15.25 0.34 2.72
CA ALA A 659 -14.19 -0.67 2.59
C ALA A 659 -12.99 -0.36 3.51
N ALA A 660 -12.85 0.87 3.97
CA ALA A 660 -11.76 1.26 4.85
C ALA A 660 -11.75 0.43 6.15
N ASN A 661 -10.56 0.12 6.63
CA ASN A 661 -10.37 -0.50 7.94
C ASN A 661 -10.41 0.53 9.08
N ASP A 662 -10.08 0.12 10.30
CA ASP A 662 -10.11 0.98 11.49
C ASP A 662 -9.07 2.12 11.42
N GLY A 663 -7.95 1.92 10.71
CA GLY A 663 -6.95 2.95 10.40
C GLY A 663 -7.29 3.81 9.18
N TYR A 664 -8.49 3.67 8.62
CA TYR A 664 -8.99 4.37 7.42
C TYR A 664 -8.22 4.05 6.13
N LEU A 665 -7.47 2.95 6.09
CA LEU A 665 -6.77 2.50 4.89
C LEU A 665 -7.70 1.74 3.93
N LEU A 666 -7.57 2.00 2.65
CA LEU A 666 -8.37 1.37 1.58
C LEU A 666 -7.62 0.20 0.96
N PRO A 667 -8.27 -0.98 0.86
CA PRO A 667 -7.66 -2.18 0.34
C PRO A 667 -7.69 -2.27 -1.19
N GLU A 668 -6.90 -3.19 -1.73
CA GLU A 668 -7.01 -3.68 -3.10
C GLU A 668 -8.30 -4.46 -3.30
N GLN A 669 -8.51 -5.48 -2.47
CA GLN A 669 -9.66 -6.38 -2.56
C GLN A 669 -10.41 -6.46 -1.23
N VAL A 670 -11.71 -6.72 -1.33
CA VAL A 670 -12.59 -6.92 -0.17
C VAL A 670 -13.33 -8.24 -0.28
N TRP A 671 -13.68 -8.83 0.86
CA TRP A 671 -14.50 -10.04 0.90
C TRP A 671 -15.88 -9.79 0.31
N GLY A 672 -16.27 -10.57 -0.71
CA GLY A 672 -17.62 -10.62 -1.28
C GLY A 672 -18.54 -11.57 -0.50
N ALA A 673 -19.84 -11.42 -0.68
CA ALA A 673 -20.84 -12.34 -0.10
C ALA A 673 -21.16 -13.56 -0.97
N ASP A 674 -20.74 -13.55 -2.22
CA ASP A 674 -21.08 -14.51 -3.26
C ASP A 674 -20.16 -15.74 -3.28
N PHE A 675 -18.92 -15.61 -2.75
CA PHE A 675 -17.97 -16.71 -2.66
C PHE A 675 -17.42 -16.89 -1.23
N PRO A 676 -17.27 -18.15 -0.77
CA PRO A 676 -16.65 -18.42 0.53
C PRO A 676 -15.19 -17.90 0.57
N PRO A 677 -14.67 -17.55 1.76
CA PRO A 677 -15.35 -17.60 3.06
C PRO A 677 -16.09 -16.29 3.43
N GLY A 678 -16.28 -15.36 2.48
CA GLY A 678 -16.93 -14.08 2.74
C GLY A 678 -18.23 -14.21 3.52
N GLY A 679 -18.37 -13.39 4.60
CA GLY A 679 -19.50 -13.45 5.53
C GLY A 679 -19.38 -14.50 6.64
N SER A 680 -18.36 -15.36 6.62
CA SER A 680 -18.03 -16.26 7.72
C SER A 680 -17.31 -15.52 8.86
N PRO A 681 -17.26 -16.05 10.09
CA PRO A 681 -16.49 -15.46 11.17
C PRO A 681 -15.02 -15.24 10.78
N GLY A 682 -14.51 -14.01 10.96
CA GLY A 682 -13.17 -13.61 10.56
C GLY A 682 -13.03 -13.07 9.12
N PHE A 683 -14.09 -13.15 8.30
CA PHE A 683 -14.08 -12.74 6.88
C PHE A 683 -15.24 -11.77 6.57
N PRO A 684 -15.28 -10.58 7.16
CA PRO A 684 -16.41 -9.68 7.07
C PRO A 684 -16.57 -9.10 5.65
N VAL A 685 -17.76 -9.26 5.08
CA VAL A 685 -18.08 -8.76 3.73
C VAL A 685 -17.78 -7.27 3.61
N GLY A 686 -17.04 -6.91 2.58
CA GLY A 686 -16.68 -5.53 2.26
C GLY A 686 -15.50 -4.98 3.03
N LYS A 687 -14.81 -5.78 3.82
CA LYS A 687 -13.52 -5.43 4.44
C LYS A 687 -12.36 -6.08 3.71
N GLY A 688 -11.18 -5.49 3.86
CA GLY A 688 -9.96 -5.93 3.19
C GLY A 688 -9.66 -7.42 3.37
N THR A 689 -9.13 -8.03 2.33
CA THR A 689 -8.66 -9.42 2.32
C THR A 689 -7.19 -9.49 2.75
N LEU A 690 -6.49 -10.58 2.42
CA LEU A 690 -5.04 -10.69 2.62
C LEU A 690 -4.23 -10.07 1.46
N SER A 691 -4.89 -9.38 0.53
CA SER A 691 -4.27 -8.59 -0.53
C SER A 691 -3.70 -7.27 0.03
N ALA A 692 -3.22 -6.39 -0.83
CA ALA A 692 -2.60 -5.12 -0.41
C ALA A 692 -3.59 -4.20 0.33
N THR A 693 -3.21 -3.76 1.52
CA THR A 693 -3.82 -2.63 2.25
C THR A 693 -2.69 -1.85 2.93
N PRO A 694 -2.52 -0.53 2.66
CA PRO A 694 -3.24 0.27 1.68
C PRO A 694 -2.89 -0.10 0.24
N LEU A 695 -3.81 0.12 -0.69
CA LEU A 695 -3.48 0.24 -2.11
C LEU A 695 -3.57 1.72 -2.52
N ALA A 696 -2.48 2.28 -3.05
CA ALA A 696 -2.44 3.68 -3.46
C ALA A 696 -3.51 4.01 -4.51
N TRP A 697 -3.75 3.12 -5.47
CA TRP A 697 -4.80 3.27 -6.48
C TRP A 697 -6.21 3.37 -5.88
N SER A 698 -6.53 2.57 -4.84
CA SER A 698 -7.83 2.68 -4.15
C SER A 698 -8.02 4.03 -3.48
N HIS A 699 -7.00 4.54 -2.81
CA HIS A 699 -7.01 5.88 -2.23
C HIS A 699 -7.13 6.97 -3.30
N ALA A 700 -6.37 6.85 -4.39
CA ALA A 700 -6.41 7.79 -5.51
C ALA A 700 -7.80 7.84 -6.16
N GLN A 701 -8.41 6.69 -6.42
CA GLN A 701 -9.72 6.60 -7.00
C GLN A 701 -10.81 7.18 -6.08
N PHE A 702 -10.67 7.01 -4.76
CA PHE A 702 -11.58 7.61 -3.79
C PHE A 702 -11.49 9.14 -3.80
N VAL A 703 -10.28 9.70 -3.76
CA VAL A 703 -10.04 11.15 -3.83
C VAL A 703 -10.57 11.73 -5.16
N ARG A 704 -10.25 11.10 -6.30
CA ARG A 704 -10.72 11.55 -7.61
C ARG A 704 -12.24 11.55 -7.72
N LEU A 705 -12.91 10.48 -7.25
CA LEU A 705 -14.38 10.45 -7.28
C LEU A 705 -15.00 11.56 -6.44
N ALA A 706 -14.41 11.86 -5.28
CA ALA A 706 -14.86 12.96 -4.43
C ALA A 706 -14.77 14.31 -5.17
N TRP A 707 -13.65 14.62 -5.80
CA TRP A 707 -13.46 15.82 -6.60
C TRP A 707 -14.30 15.82 -7.87
N SER A 708 -14.47 14.68 -8.53
CA SER A 708 -15.33 14.54 -9.71
C SER A 708 -16.79 14.88 -9.40
N LEU A 709 -17.28 14.48 -8.23
CA LEU A 709 -18.63 14.82 -7.76
C LEU A 709 -18.82 16.32 -7.56
N ASP A 710 -17.86 17.02 -7.01
CA ASP A 710 -17.92 18.47 -6.82
C ASP A 710 -17.77 19.24 -8.16
N ALA A 711 -16.92 18.75 -9.05
CA ALA A 711 -16.73 19.29 -10.40
C ALA A 711 -17.92 19.01 -11.34
N GLY A 712 -18.72 17.97 -11.05
CA GLY A 712 -19.82 17.51 -11.90
C GLY A 712 -19.38 16.70 -13.14
N HIS A 713 -18.12 16.30 -13.21
CA HIS A 713 -17.52 15.45 -14.26
C HIS A 713 -16.24 14.79 -13.76
N PRO A 714 -15.78 13.68 -14.36
CA PRO A 714 -14.48 13.09 -14.05
C PRO A 714 -13.34 14.11 -14.20
N VAL A 715 -12.59 14.36 -13.12
CA VAL A 715 -11.55 15.41 -13.07
C VAL A 715 -10.30 15.02 -13.86
N GLU A 716 -10.05 13.73 -14.04
CA GLU A 716 -8.93 13.22 -14.82
C GLU A 716 -9.14 13.25 -16.34
N ARG A 717 -10.40 13.46 -16.78
CA ARG A 717 -10.76 13.38 -18.21
C ARG A 717 -10.08 14.48 -19.02
N PRO A 718 -9.20 14.15 -19.99
CA PRO A 718 -8.62 15.15 -20.85
C PRO A 718 -9.69 15.84 -21.70
N SER A 719 -9.87 17.16 -21.52
CA SER A 719 -10.92 17.92 -22.18
C SER A 719 -10.82 17.89 -23.70
N ILE A 720 -9.61 17.81 -24.24
CA ILE A 720 -9.36 17.73 -25.69
C ILE A 720 -9.84 16.39 -26.27
N VAL A 721 -9.72 15.30 -25.54
CA VAL A 721 -10.18 13.96 -25.94
C VAL A 721 -11.70 13.91 -25.89
N ALA A 722 -12.28 14.33 -24.76
CA ALA A 722 -13.73 14.35 -24.56
C ALA A 722 -14.44 15.28 -25.54
N CYS A 723 -13.85 16.42 -25.89
CA CYS A 723 -14.37 17.31 -26.93
C CYS A 723 -14.39 16.60 -28.29
N ARG A 724 -13.32 15.88 -28.64
CA ARG A 724 -13.17 15.23 -29.96
C ARG A 724 -14.17 14.07 -30.14
N TYR A 725 -14.29 13.18 -29.15
CA TYR A 725 -14.99 11.91 -29.30
C TYR A 725 -16.30 11.83 -28.51
N ALA A 726 -16.33 12.31 -27.27
CA ALA A 726 -17.55 12.27 -26.45
C ALA A 726 -18.45 13.49 -26.65
N HIS A 727 -18.03 14.46 -27.46
CA HIS A 727 -18.78 15.70 -27.78
C HIS A 727 -19.23 16.49 -26.55
N THR A 728 -18.48 16.35 -25.44
CA THR A 728 -18.71 17.09 -24.20
C THR A 728 -17.76 18.28 -24.14
N GLY A 729 -18.24 19.46 -24.45
CA GLY A 729 -17.48 20.70 -24.45
C GLY A 729 -18.20 21.80 -25.24
N LYS A 730 -18.03 23.06 -24.83
CA LYS A 730 -18.54 24.22 -25.56
C LYS A 730 -17.37 24.91 -26.26
N GLY A 731 -17.30 24.85 -27.56
CA GLY A 731 -16.32 25.56 -28.36
C GLY A 731 -15.47 24.64 -29.26
N PRO A 732 -14.49 25.19 -29.98
CA PRO A 732 -13.56 24.37 -30.79
C PRO A 732 -12.77 23.44 -29.86
N CYS A 733 -12.52 22.19 -30.32
CA CYS A 733 -11.73 21.18 -29.59
C CYS A 733 -10.24 21.56 -29.62
N THR A 734 -9.90 22.68 -28.99
CA THR A 734 -8.53 23.18 -28.83
C THR A 734 -8.24 23.20 -27.33
N GLY A 735 -7.10 22.59 -26.94
CA GLY A 735 -6.63 22.58 -25.56
C GLY A 735 -6.16 23.96 -25.09
#